data_99bf291d1fa5482389aa385d3909ec27
#
_entry.id   99bf291d1fa5482389aa385d3909ec27
#
_cell.length_a   1.000
_cell.length_b   1.000
_cell.length_c   1.000
_cell.angle_alpha   90.00
_cell.angle_beta   90.00
_cell.angle_gamma   90.00
#
_symmetry.space_group_name_H-M   'P 1'
#
loop_
_entity.id
_entity.type
_entity.pdbx_description
1 polymer ?
#
loop_
_entity_poly.entity_id
_entity_poly.type
_entity_poly.pdbx_seq_one_letter_code
_entity_poly.pdbx_strand_id
1 'polypeptide(L)'
;MLFGLGLHAQNPLGRFGNMGGGGGGAKGGAGDTLVHRKVDTITLNFRYLDSSRLLKLDSSVQDFSRKVPEPATWVNIGNLGTPARSLIFAPRMLSGWDPGGHNFDLYTFKVEDTKFYNTTKPYTELGYLLGSKSLQFIDVQTTQNITPNWNASFEYRLINSIGAFQNENTNHNNYRLSSWYRSKSKRYQNFFILVASKLAASDNGGLQNSTDLDSLSYTNQATLPTRLGNNLARASSNPFSPVIATGTRYSTATLLFRQQYDLGQKDSIVTDTSVIPLFYPRLRLEHTLSYSTYSYRFTDQYNPSVYPPYLLDSEYYAARNNLSYILPTDSFYRQDHWRDITNDFSLYQFPDSRNPQQFFKAGISLQLLQGVFDTARLDSPRTIETAHRIKDQNVFVHAEYRNKTRNQKWDIEAFGRLYLNGMNAGDYNGSVSLRRYVSRQIGYLQVGFENSNRTPSFAFDRSSSFYYDTTKASFSKENTTHIFASLLQPQHNLELTGSYYLMTNYSYFTDFYKERQEPLFNLLQISLRKQFNLTRVWHWRTQLVIQQTAGSSPVHVPLLVSTNQLGYDGSLGFQNLIVSFGTEVRYVSGYKADGYAPLTGHFFTQSDTTIRQHLPDINLYLHLRIRSFTAYVRMENLNTMAFKNGFGWYNNNFVAPSYPSPGLLLKFGFFWGFVN
;
A
#
# COMPACT_ATOMS: atom_id res chain seq x y z
N MET A 1 22.29 -13.98 29.83
CA MET A 1 21.03 -13.38 30.22
C MET A 1 20.26 -13.08 28.95
N LEU A 2 19.38 -13.97 28.59
CA LEU A 2 18.39 -13.75 27.54
C LEU A 2 17.27 -12.95 28.18
N PHE A 3 17.35 -11.64 28.06
CA PHE A 3 16.13 -10.87 28.05
C PHE A 3 15.47 -11.15 26.70
N GLY A 4 14.54 -12.12 26.71
CA GLY A 4 13.38 -11.92 25.89
C GLY A 4 12.88 -10.51 26.26
N LEU A 5 13.16 -9.54 25.43
CA LEU A 5 12.43 -8.30 25.43
C LEU A 5 10.98 -8.68 25.06
N GLY A 6 10.25 -9.20 26.07
CA GLY A 6 8.86 -8.91 26.18
C GLY A 6 8.84 -7.39 26.31
N LEU A 7 8.75 -6.68 25.19
CA LEU A 7 8.20 -5.35 25.18
C LEU A 7 6.83 -5.54 25.83
N HIS A 8 6.75 -5.21 27.10
CA HIS A 8 5.50 -4.92 27.75
C HIS A 8 4.95 -3.72 26.98
N ALA A 9 4.31 -4.00 25.85
CA ALA A 9 3.26 -3.10 25.40
C ALA A 9 2.42 -2.92 26.65
N GLN A 10 2.36 -1.70 27.17
CA GLN A 10 1.39 -1.37 28.20
C GLN A 10 0.06 -1.79 27.61
N ASN A 11 -0.43 -2.89 28.15
CA ASN A 11 -1.57 -3.61 27.63
C ASN A 11 -2.79 -2.73 27.93
N PRO A 12 -3.39 -2.01 26.99
CA PRO A 12 -4.60 -1.26 27.26
C PRO A 12 -5.74 -2.17 27.71
N LEU A 13 -5.58 -3.49 27.52
CA LEU A 13 -6.52 -4.54 27.88
C LEU A 13 -6.31 -5.08 29.31
N GLY A 14 -5.22 -4.76 30.00
CA GLY A 14 -4.91 -5.28 31.33
C GLY A 14 -5.83 -4.83 32.47
N ARG A 15 -6.86 -4.01 32.20
CA ARG A 15 -7.86 -3.55 33.17
C ARG A 15 -9.26 -4.14 32.98
N PHE A 16 -9.45 -5.10 32.08
CA PHE A 16 -10.79 -5.71 31.86
C PHE A 16 -11.17 -6.77 32.88
N GLY A 17 -10.35 -7.06 33.87
CA GLY A 17 -10.50 -8.19 34.81
C GLY A 17 -11.46 -8.03 35.98
N ASN A 18 -12.22 -6.93 36.11
CA ASN A 18 -13.12 -6.78 37.27
C ASN A 18 -14.44 -6.08 36.89
N MET A 19 -15.34 -6.81 36.22
CA MET A 19 -16.76 -6.52 36.23
C MET A 19 -17.53 -7.80 35.85
N GLY A 20 -18.01 -8.50 36.81
CA GLY A 20 -18.89 -9.64 36.62
C GLY A 20 -19.32 -10.23 37.96
N GLY A 21 -20.28 -9.63 38.63
CA GLY A 21 -20.99 -10.23 39.72
C GLY A 21 -22.49 -10.25 39.39
N GLY A 22 -23.11 -11.41 39.45
CA GLY A 22 -24.54 -11.50 39.56
C GLY A 22 -25.25 -12.54 38.69
N GLY A 23 -25.39 -13.75 39.20
CA GLY A 23 -26.61 -14.51 39.32
C GLY A 23 -27.30 -15.12 38.11
N GLY A 24 -27.52 -16.45 38.13
CA GLY A 24 -28.60 -17.09 37.43
C GLY A 24 -28.21 -18.39 36.72
N GLY A 25 -28.47 -19.53 37.35
CA GLY A 25 -28.21 -20.85 36.81
C GLY A 25 -29.11 -21.25 35.67
N ALA A 26 -28.58 -22.00 34.72
CA ALA A 26 -29.30 -23.03 33.96
C ALA A 26 -28.32 -24.12 33.56
N LYS A 27 -28.69 -25.34 33.89
CA LYS A 27 -28.03 -26.62 33.55
C LYS A 27 -28.23 -26.95 32.09
N GLY A 28 -27.20 -27.55 31.48
CA GLY A 28 -27.40 -28.56 30.43
C GLY A 28 -26.68 -28.25 29.12
N GLY A 29 -25.64 -29.02 28.78
CA GLY A 29 -25.10 -29.16 27.45
C GLY A 29 -23.62 -29.59 27.49
N ALA A 30 -23.42 -30.86 27.10
CA ALA A 30 -22.15 -31.53 27.12
C ALA A 30 -21.08 -30.89 26.20
N GLY A 31 -19.86 -30.81 26.70
CA GLY A 31 -18.66 -31.05 25.91
C GLY A 31 -18.02 -29.88 25.18
N ASP A 32 -17.56 -28.84 25.89
CA ASP A 32 -16.46 -28.06 25.37
C ASP A 32 -15.35 -28.02 26.39
N THR A 33 -14.45 -29.03 26.34
CA THR A 33 -13.20 -29.05 27.12
C THR A 33 -12.14 -28.20 26.44
N LEU A 34 -12.40 -26.95 26.18
CA LEU A 34 -11.38 -25.94 26.00
C LEU A 34 -10.67 -25.81 27.33
N VAL A 35 -9.41 -26.23 27.32
CA VAL A 35 -8.50 -26.13 28.48
C VAL A 35 -8.38 -24.66 28.87
N HIS A 36 -9.27 -24.19 29.73
CA HIS A 36 -9.14 -22.90 30.39
C HIS A 36 -7.97 -22.97 31.39
N ARG A 37 -6.77 -22.74 30.91
CA ARG A 37 -5.71 -22.29 31.79
C ARG A 37 -6.18 -20.95 32.36
N LYS A 38 -6.30 -20.84 33.67
CA LYS A 38 -6.40 -19.59 34.42
C LYS A 38 -5.12 -18.79 34.19
N VAL A 39 -5.06 -18.07 33.07
CA VAL A 39 -4.01 -17.09 32.82
C VAL A 39 -4.71 -15.74 32.93
N ASP A 40 -4.54 -15.08 34.06
CA ASP A 40 -5.15 -13.78 34.34
C ASP A 40 -4.62 -12.65 33.43
N THR A 41 -3.60 -12.90 32.64
CA THR A 41 -2.99 -11.94 31.72
C THR A 41 -3.32 -12.28 30.26
N ILE A 42 -4.04 -11.37 29.60
CA ILE A 42 -4.26 -11.44 28.16
C ILE A 42 -2.98 -10.94 27.49
N THR A 43 -2.33 -11.81 26.70
CA THR A 43 -1.16 -11.42 25.90
C THR A 43 -1.53 -11.47 24.42
N LEU A 44 -1.18 -10.42 23.70
CA LEU A 44 -1.29 -10.33 22.25
C LEU A 44 0.07 -9.87 21.71
N ASN A 45 0.76 -10.76 21.03
CA ASN A 45 2.03 -10.47 20.36
C ASN A 45 1.93 -10.85 18.89
N PHE A 46 2.72 -10.20 18.05
CA PHE A 46 2.84 -10.60 16.66
C PHE A 46 4.27 -10.43 16.15
N ARG A 47 4.57 -11.05 15.02
CA ARG A 47 5.81 -10.89 14.26
C ARG A 47 5.49 -10.77 12.78
N TYR A 48 6.44 -10.25 12.02
CA TYR A 48 6.39 -10.31 10.55
C TYR A 48 7.18 -11.52 10.03
N LEU A 49 7.01 -11.82 8.75
CA LEU A 49 7.79 -12.85 8.07
C LEU A 49 9.30 -12.54 8.13
N ASP A 50 9.67 -11.29 7.91
CA ASP A 50 11.00 -10.75 8.21
C ASP A 50 11.12 -10.48 9.71
N SER A 51 11.91 -11.31 10.39
CA SER A 51 12.12 -11.21 11.85
C SER A 51 12.92 -9.97 12.27
N SER A 52 13.57 -9.28 11.33
CA SER A 52 14.34 -8.07 11.58
C SER A 52 13.49 -6.80 11.55
N ARG A 53 12.30 -6.87 10.94
CA ARG A 53 11.36 -5.74 10.85
C ARG A 53 10.95 -5.31 12.25
N LEU A 54 11.18 -4.03 12.56
CA LEU A 54 10.81 -3.46 13.85
C LEU A 54 9.29 -3.39 14.00
N LEU A 55 8.82 -3.85 15.15
CA LEU A 55 7.42 -3.69 15.55
C LEU A 55 7.20 -2.23 15.95
N LYS A 56 6.48 -1.47 15.16
CA LYS A 56 6.00 -0.15 15.53
C LYS A 56 4.58 -0.31 16.08
N LEU A 57 4.47 -0.41 17.39
CA LEU A 57 3.17 -0.32 18.07
C LEU A 57 2.85 1.17 18.20
N ASP A 58 1.89 1.64 17.42
CA ASP A 58 1.35 2.97 17.58
C ASP A 58 0.05 2.88 18.39
N SER A 59 0.10 3.44 19.58
CA SER A 59 -1.07 3.58 20.46
C SER A 59 -1.63 5.01 20.41
N SER A 60 -1.16 5.85 19.50
CA SER A 60 -1.67 7.21 19.37
C SER A 60 -3.08 7.22 18.79
N VAL A 61 -3.86 8.24 19.13
CA VAL A 61 -5.19 8.48 18.54
C VAL A 61 -5.06 9.02 17.10
N GLN A 62 -3.83 9.29 16.65
CA GLN A 62 -3.47 9.79 15.34
C GLN A 62 -3.21 8.67 14.30
N ASP A 63 -3.79 7.50 14.50
CA ASP A 63 -3.55 6.33 13.65
C ASP A 63 -4.46 6.23 12.40
N PHE A 64 -5.29 7.24 12.14
CA PHE A 64 -6.27 7.22 11.04
C PHE A 64 -5.64 6.85 9.69
N SER A 65 -4.56 7.53 9.29
CA SER A 65 -3.88 7.27 8.01
C SER A 65 -3.16 5.90 7.93
N ARG A 66 -3.05 5.19 9.05
CA ARG A 66 -2.55 3.79 9.08
C ARG A 66 -3.67 2.78 8.93
N LYS A 67 -4.88 3.14 9.39
CA LYS A 67 -6.08 2.31 9.30
C LYS A 67 -6.72 2.45 7.93
N VAL A 68 -6.82 3.68 7.43
CA VAL A 68 -7.39 3.99 6.12
C VAL A 68 -6.25 4.31 5.14
N PRO A 69 -6.21 3.72 3.93
CA PRO A 69 -5.11 3.90 2.97
C PRO A 69 -5.21 5.26 2.25
N GLU A 70 -5.08 6.35 3.00
CA GLU A 70 -5.07 7.74 2.51
C GLU A 70 -3.88 8.52 3.10
N PRO A 71 -2.63 8.20 2.75
CA PRO A 71 -1.49 8.97 3.22
C PRO A 71 -1.53 10.40 2.65
N ALA A 72 -1.20 11.39 3.46
CA ALA A 72 -1.23 12.80 3.05
C ALA A 72 -0.27 13.16 1.90
N THR A 73 0.68 12.30 1.58
CA THR A 73 1.63 12.45 0.48
C THR A 73 1.22 11.74 -0.80
N TRP A 74 0.02 11.17 -0.83
CA TRP A 74 -0.57 10.51 -2.00
C TRP A 74 -1.78 11.30 -2.50
N VAL A 75 -2.06 11.15 -3.78
CA VAL A 75 -3.27 11.66 -4.43
C VAL A 75 -3.90 10.56 -5.27
N ASN A 76 -5.21 10.55 -5.32
CA ASN A 76 -6.00 9.69 -6.20
C ASN A 76 -6.79 10.56 -7.21
N ILE A 77 -7.25 9.98 -8.30
CA ILE A 77 -7.90 10.72 -9.39
C ILE A 77 -9.38 11.04 -9.13
N GLY A 78 -9.82 11.15 -7.89
CA GLY A 78 -11.15 11.67 -7.52
C GLY A 78 -11.78 11.03 -6.30
N ASN A 79 -11.52 9.75 -6.01
CA ASN A 79 -12.20 9.01 -4.96
C ASN A 79 -11.30 7.96 -4.31
N LEU A 80 -11.57 7.60 -3.06
CA LEU A 80 -10.85 6.50 -2.40
C LEU A 80 -11.04 5.19 -3.17
N GLY A 81 -9.94 4.59 -3.58
CA GLY A 81 -9.94 3.37 -4.39
C GLY A 81 -9.72 3.61 -5.90
N THR A 82 -9.76 4.85 -6.39
CA THR A 82 -9.35 5.15 -7.77
C THR A 82 -7.82 5.11 -7.89
N PRO A 83 -7.26 5.02 -9.12
CA PRO A 83 -5.82 5.05 -9.33
C PRO A 83 -5.15 6.16 -8.54
N ALA A 84 -4.08 5.82 -7.85
CA ALA A 84 -3.38 6.72 -6.93
C ALA A 84 -1.88 6.75 -7.20
N ARG A 85 -1.25 7.88 -6.90
CA ARG A 85 0.19 8.06 -7.00
C ARG A 85 0.75 8.85 -5.83
N SER A 86 2.02 8.62 -5.54
CA SER A 86 2.75 9.41 -4.57
C SER A 86 3.15 10.76 -5.16
N LEU A 87 3.03 11.84 -4.37
CA LEU A 87 3.61 13.15 -4.66
C LEU A 87 5.11 13.19 -4.40
N ILE A 88 5.63 12.19 -3.69
CA ILE A 88 7.04 12.05 -3.37
C ILE A 88 7.62 10.98 -4.28
N PHE A 89 8.69 11.31 -4.98
CA PHE A 89 9.37 10.38 -5.86
C PHE A 89 9.96 9.21 -5.08
N ALA A 90 9.62 8.00 -5.49
CA ALA A 90 10.14 6.76 -4.95
C ALA A 90 10.20 5.71 -6.08
N PRO A 91 11.33 5.61 -6.79
CA PRO A 91 11.48 4.65 -7.87
C PRO A 91 11.49 3.22 -7.32
N ARG A 92 11.09 2.27 -8.15
CA ARG A 92 11.12 0.86 -7.79
C ARG A 92 12.55 0.33 -7.83
N MET A 93 13.10 -0.04 -6.68
CA MET A 93 14.46 -0.54 -6.50
C MET A 93 14.58 -2.07 -6.61
N LEU A 94 13.49 -2.78 -6.93
CA LEU A 94 13.47 -4.23 -7.07
C LEU A 94 13.82 -4.64 -8.50
N SER A 95 14.73 -5.60 -8.65
CA SER A 95 15.06 -6.25 -9.92
C SER A 95 14.12 -7.43 -10.22
N GLY A 96 14.14 -7.86 -11.47
CA GLY A 96 13.38 -9.01 -11.96
C GLY A 96 12.03 -8.66 -12.54
N TRP A 97 11.24 -9.69 -12.77
CA TRP A 97 9.96 -9.59 -13.44
C TRP A 97 8.95 -8.69 -12.72
N ASP A 98 8.25 -7.91 -13.52
CA ASP A 98 7.27 -6.93 -13.05
C ASP A 98 6.09 -6.85 -14.04
N PRO A 99 4.85 -7.17 -13.60
CA PRO A 99 3.68 -7.14 -14.48
C PRO A 99 3.27 -5.72 -14.90
N GLY A 100 3.70 -4.67 -14.17
CA GLY A 100 3.16 -3.32 -14.26
C GLY A 100 1.86 -3.14 -13.44
N GLY A 101 1.17 -2.01 -13.60
CA GLY A 101 -0.13 -1.78 -12.94
C GLY A 101 -0.06 -1.38 -11.48
N HIS A 102 0.92 -0.57 -11.08
CA HIS A 102 1.17 -0.19 -9.68
C HIS A 102 0.26 0.90 -9.10
N ASN A 103 -0.66 1.45 -9.88
CA ASN A 103 -1.53 2.56 -9.46
C ASN A 103 -2.56 2.18 -8.38
N PHE A 104 -2.72 0.90 -8.11
CA PHE A 104 -3.60 0.36 -7.08
C PHE A 104 -2.84 -0.23 -5.87
N ASP A 105 -1.50 -0.19 -5.86
CA ASP A 105 -0.66 -0.78 -4.81
C ASP A 105 -0.96 -0.24 -3.41
N LEU A 106 -1.44 1.01 -3.33
CA LEU A 106 -1.86 1.63 -2.08
C LEU A 106 -3.01 0.87 -1.38
N TYR A 107 -3.87 0.22 -2.16
CA TYR A 107 -5.08 -0.43 -1.66
C TYR A 107 -4.94 -1.94 -1.48
N THR A 108 -3.86 -2.54 -2.00
CA THR A 108 -3.63 -3.98 -1.93
C THR A 108 -3.08 -4.42 -0.57
N PHE A 109 -3.42 -5.61 -0.14
CA PHE A 109 -2.66 -6.26 0.93
C PHE A 109 -1.34 -6.80 0.39
N LYS A 110 -0.26 -6.58 1.14
CA LYS A 110 1.07 -7.09 0.80
C LYS A 110 1.44 -8.27 1.68
N VAL A 111 2.18 -9.22 1.12
CA VAL A 111 2.68 -10.39 1.86
C VAL A 111 3.58 -9.96 3.02
N GLU A 112 4.43 -8.95 2.81
CA GLU A 112 5.39 -8.44 3.78
C GLU A 112 4.72 -7.80 5.00
N ASP A 113 3.48 -7.33 4.86
CA ASP A 113 2.70 -6.70 5.94
C ASP A 113 1.90 -7.70 6.78
N THR A 114 2.02 -9.00 6.45
CA THR A 114 1.31 -10.05 7.18
C THR A 114 1.85 -10.21 8.59
N LYS A 115 0.97 -10.08 9.56
CA LYS A 115 1.25 -10.27 10.98
C LYS A 115 0.95 -11.71 11.38
N PHE A 116 1.91 -12.37 12.02
CA PHE A 116 1.75 -13.68 12.63
C PHE A 116 1.59 -13.51 14.13
N TYR A 117 0.40 -13.76 14.61
CA TYR A 117 0.00 -13.50 15.97
C TYR A 117 0.34 -14.68 16.89
N ASN A 118 0.49 -14.37 18.18
CA ASN A 118 0.47 -15.30 19.28
C ASN A 118 -0.36 -14.69 20.40
N THR A 119 -1.48 -15.30 20.73
CA THR A 119 -2.45 -14.76 21.67
C THR A 119 -2.94 -15.84 22.64
N THR A 120 -3.22 -15.45 23.88
CA THR A 120 -3.81 -16.35 24.89
C THR A 120 -5.31 -16.49 24.75
N LYS A 121 -5.98 -15.50 24.14
CA LYS A 121 -7.42 -15.51 23.85
C LYS A 121 -7.66 -15.04 22.41
N PRO A 122 -8.78 -15.41 21.78
CA PRO A 122 -9.15 -14.86 20.46
C PRO A 122 -9.20 -13.34 20.50
N TYR A 123 -8.67 -12.70 19.46
CA TYR A 123 -8.69 -11.26 19.29
C TYR A 123 -9.35 -10.90 17.97
N THR A 124 -10.27 -9.94 18.02
CA THR A 124 -10.94 -9.41 16.83
C THR A 124 -10.82 -7.88 16.81
N GLU A 125 -10.52 -7.32 15.64
CA GLU A 125 -10.59 -5.88 15.38
C GLU A 125 -11.62 -5.65 14.28
N LEU A 126 -12.57 -4.73 14.52
CA LEU A 126 -13.60 -4.32 13.59
C LEU A 126 -13.43 -2.83 13.31
N GLY A 127 -13.24 -2.47 12.05
CA GLY A 127 -13.22 -1.10 11.54
C GLY A 127 -14.38 -0.85 10.60
N TYR A 128 -15.05 0.28 10.76
CA TYR A 128 -16.07 0.77 9.86
C TYR A 128 -15.96 2.27 9.69
N LEU A 129 -15.89 2.73 8.44
CA LEU A 129 -15.90 4.15 8.09
C LEU A 129 -16.96 4.39 7.03
N LEU A 130 -17.80 5.35 7.28
CA LEU A 130 -18.80 5.88 6.36
C LEU A 130 -18.39 7.29 5.93
N GLY A 131 -18.57 7.62 4.68
CA GLY A 131 -18.23 8.94 4.18
C GLY A 131 -19.21 9.48 3.15
N SER A 132 -19.02 10.76 2.83
CA SER A 132 -19.72 11.42 1.73
C SER A 132 -19.57 10.63 0.44
N LYS A 133 -20.51 10.76 -0.49
CA LYS A 133 -20.52 10.06 -1.78
C LYS A 133 -20.60 8.53 -1.64
N SER A 134 -21.32 8.09 -0.61
CA SER A 134 -21.54 6.67 -0.28
C SER A 134 -20.25 5.88 -0.07
N LEU A 135 -19.20 6.53 0.46
CA LEU A 135 -17.98 5.84 0.85
C LEU A 135 -18.27 4.84 1.96
N GLN A 136 -17.90 3.58 1.74
CA GLN A 136 -17.94 2.48 2.70
C GLN A 136 -16.55 1.88 2.81
N PHE A 137 -16.00 1.87 4.02
CA PHE A 137 -14.75 1.20 4.32
C PHE A 137 -14.99 0.24 5.48
N ILE A 138 -14.70 -1.03 5.27
CA ILE A 138 -14.80 -2.07 6.29
C ILE A 138 -13.43 -2.73 6.42
N ASP A 139 -12.96 -2.91 7.64
CA ASP A 139 -11.71 -3.63 7.94
C ASP A 139 -11.99 -4.56 9.13
N VAL A 140 -11.91 -5.86 8.90
CA VAL A 140 -12.16 -6.88 9.91
C VAL A 140 -10.97 -7.79 10.01
N GLN A 141 -10.41 -7.92 11.19
CA GLN A 141 -9.31 -8.83 11.47
C GLN A 141 -9.68 -9.72 12.67
N THR A 142 -9.45 -11.02 12.55
CA THR A 142 -9.58 -11.96 13.66
C THR A 142 -8.37 -12.88 13.73
N THR A 143 -7.94 -13.23 14.93
CA THR A 143 -6.83 -14.14 15.17
C THR A 143 -7.05 -14.98 16.40
N GLN A 144 -6.64 -16.25 16.33
CA GLN A 144 -6.76 -17.20 17.43
C GLN A 144 -5.60 -18.20 17.42
N ASN A 145 -5.10 -18.54 18.59
CA ASN A 145 -4.26 -19.71 18.76
C ASN A 145 -5.16 -20.96 18.83
N ILE A 146 -5.08 -21.81 17.79
CA ILE A 146 -5.80 -23.10 17.74
C ILE A 146 -5.17 -24.07 18.75
N THR A 147 -3.86 -24.03 18.87
CA THR A 147 -3.08 -24.67 19.92
C THR A 147 -2.02 -23.70 20.44
N PRO A 148 -1.33 -23.95 21.56
CA PRO A 148 -0.29 -23.07 22.07
C PRO A 148 0.85 -22.81 21.06
N ASN A 149 1.01 -23.67 20.06
CA ASN A 149 2.07 -23.60 19.06
C ASN A 149 1.56 -23.30 17.64
N TRP A 150 0.28 -23.09 17.45
CA TRP A 150 -0.34 -22.88 16.15
C TRP A 150 -1.38 -21.76 16.20
N ASN A 151 -1.15 -20.72 15.44
CA ASN A 151 -2.04 -19.58 15.28
C ASN A 151 -2.60 -19.54 13.87
N ALA A 152 -3.83 -19.08 13.74
CA ALA A 152 -4.46 -18.70 12.48
C ALA A 152 -5.07 -17.29 12.59
N SER A 153 -5.04 -16.55 11.50
CA SER A 153 -5.57 -15.19 11.41
C SER A 153 -6.24 -14.96 10.05
N PHE A 154 -7.31 -14.21 10.06
CA PHE A 154 -8.04 -13.78 8.88
C PHE A 154 -8.24 -12.27 8.93
N GLU A 155 -8.08 -11.60 7.79
CA GLU A 155 -8.33 -10.16 7.61
C GLU A 155 -9.09 -9.94 6.30
N TYR A 156 -10.09 -9.06 6.35
CA TYR A 156 -10.88 -8.64 5.19
C TYR A 156 -11.01 -7.14 5.17
N ARG A 157 -10.81 -6.54 3.99
CA ARG A 157 -11.01 -5.11 3.78
C ARG A 157 -11.87 -4.84 2.54
N LEU A 158 -12.90 -4.04 2.74
CA LEU A 158 -13.76 -3.51 1.68
C LEU A 158 -13.53 -2.01 1.54
N ILE A 159 -13.42 -1.53 0.30
CA ILE A 159 -13.42 -0.10 -0.03
C ILE A 159 -14.39 0.09 -1.19
N ASN A 160 -15.51 0.72 -0.94
CA ASN A 160 -16.52 1.02 -1.95
C ASN A 160 -16.92 2.48 -1.88
N SER A 161 -17.14 3.10 -3.02
CA SER A 161 -17.69 4.44 -3.11
C SER A 161 -18.29 4.69 -4.49
N ILE A 162 -19.25 5.61 -4.58
CA ILE A 162 -19.84 6.04 -5.84
C ILE A 162 -19.05 7.21 -6.46
N GLY A 163 -18.33 7.98 -5.62
CA GLY A 163 -17.58 9.13 -6.09
C GLY A 163 -18.38 10.42 -6.20
N ALA A 164 -17.68 11.53 -6.45
CA ALA A 164 -18.24 12.86 -6.57
C ALA A 164 -18.74 13.16 -8.00
N PHE A 165 -18.00 12.73 -8.99
CA PHE A 165 -18.27 12.93 -10.42
C PHE A 165 -18.93 11.70 -11.03
N GLN A 166 -19.31 11.80 -12.30
CA GLN A 166 -19.85 10.65 -13.03
C GLN A 166 -18.76 9.57 -13.20
N ASN A 167 -19.18 8.31 -13.18
CA ASN A 167 -18.34 7.15 -13.45
C ASN A 167 -17.03 7.12 -12.62
N GLU A 168 -17.15 7.31 -11.28
CA GLU A 168 -16.05 7.21 -10.32
C GLU A 168 -16.24 6.09 -9.29
N ASN A 169 -17.07 5.12 -9.61
CA ASN A 169 -17.37 4.02 -8.68
C ASN A 169 -16.11 3.22 -8.36
N THR A 170 -15.95 2.81 -7.10
CA THR A 170 -14.90 1.90 -6.67
C THR A 170 -15.50 0.70 -5.96
N ASN A 171 -14.91 -0.49 -6.16
CA ASN A 171 -15.34 -1.74 -5.53
C ASN A 171 -14.11 -2.62 -5.29
N HIS A 172 -13.55 -2.54 -4.08
CA HIS A 172 -12.33 -3.23 -3.69
C HIS A 172 -12.59 -4.23 -2.59
N ASN A 173 -12.12 -5.44 -2.78
CA ASN A 173 -12.20 -6.53 -1.83
C ASN A 173 -10.81 -7.12 -1.62
N ASN A 174 -10.31 -7.07 -0.40
CA ASN A 174 -9.02 -7.62 -0.03
C ASN A 174 -9.19 -8.68 1.05
N TYR A 175 -8.46 -9.77 0.91
CA TYR A 175 -8.48 -10.91 1.83
C TYR A 175 -7.06 -11.25 2.22
N ARG A 176 -6.84 -11.55 3.49
CA ARG A 176 -5.60 -12.13 4.00
C ARG A 176 -5.93 -13.26 4.95
N LEU A 177 -5.36 -14.43 4.69
CA LEU A 177 -5.35 -15.55 5.61
C LEU A 177 -3.90 -15.85 5.95
N SER A 178 -3.58 -15.99 7.22
CA SER A 178 -2.25 -16.36 7.67
C SER A 178 -2.29 -17.43 8.73
N SER A 179 -1.26 -18.27 8.75
CA SER A 179 -1.08 -19.29 9.76
C SER A 179 0.39 -19.44 10.11
N TRP A 180 0.68 -19.60 11.37
CA TRP A 180 2.01 -19.80 11.90
C TRP A 180 2.01 -20.98 12.88
N TYR A 181 2.82 -21.97 12.55
CA TYR A 181 3.07 -23.11 13.41
C TYR A 181 4.54 -23.14 13.85
N ARG A 182 4.78 -23.47 15.12
CA ARG A 182 6.10 -23.67 15.68
C ARG A 182 6.13 -24.98 16.48
N SER A 183 7.06 -25.88 16.14
CA SER A 183 7.19 -27.16 16.85
C SER A 183 7.49 -26.97 18.34
N LYS A 184 7.15 -27.99 19.17
CA LYS A 184 7.46 -27.99 20.61
C LYS A 184 8.96 -27.86 20.89
N SER A 185 9.81 -28.39 20.00
CA SER A 185 11.27 -28.26 20.08
C SER A 185 11.79 -26.89 19.67
N LYS A 186 10.93 -25.98 19.18
CA LYS A 186 11.22 -24.65 18.63
C LYS A 186 12.17 -24.64 17.43
N ARG A 187 12.49 -25.81 16.86
CA ARG A 187 13.41 -25.95 15.74
C ARG A 187 12.75 -25.80 14.39
N TYR A 188 11.53 -26.29 14.25
CA TYR A 188 10.76 -26.22 13.02
C TYR A 188 9.66 -25.17 13.14
N GLN A 189 9.55 -24.33 12.12
CA GLN A 189 8.47 -23.36 11.97
C GLN A 189 7.97 -23.39 10.55
N ASN A 190 6.67 -23.22 10.38
CA ASN A 190 6.11 -22.92 9.08
C ASN A 190 5.20 -21.69 9.13
N PHE A 191 5.12 -21.02 8.00
CA PHE A 191 4.31 -19.84 7.75
C PHE A 191 3.51 -20.07 6.49
N PHE A 192 2.24 -19.86 6.58
CA PHE A 192 1.33 -19.87 5.46
C PHE A 192 0.70 -18.50 5.30
N ILE A 193 0.65 -17.98 4.09
CA ILE A 193 0.00 -16.71 3.75
C ILE A 193 -0.80 -16.91 2.47
N LEU A 194 -2.05 -16.49 2.50
CA LEU A 194 -2.86 -16.25 1.32
C LEU A 194 -3.32 -14.80 1.35
N VAL A 195 -2.89 -14.02 0.38
CA VAL A 195 -3.31 -12.65 0.16
C VAL A 195 -3.99 -12.57 -1.19
N ALA A 196 -5.17 -12.00 -1.25
CA ALA A 196 -5.90 -11.79 -2.49
C ALA A 196 -6.55 -10.41 -2.50
N SER A 197 -6.40 -9.68 -3.59
CA SER A 197 -6.99 -8.36 -3.81
C SER A 197 -7.75 -8.36 -5.14
N LYS A 198 -9.03 -7.97 -5.10
CA LYS A 198 -9.87 -7.75 -6.28
C LYS A 198 -10.29 -6.30 -6.25
N LEU A 199 -9.66 -5.50 -7.07
CA LEU A 199 -9.83 -4.05 -7.13
C LEU A 199 -10.53 -3.70 -8.43
N ALA A 200 -11.58 -2.90 -8.35
CA ALA A 200 -12.27 -2.40 -9.52
C ALA A 200 -12.58 -0.91 -9.33
N ALA A 201 -12.28 -0.12 -10.34
CA ALA A 201 -12.53 1.30 -10.36
C ALA A 201 -13.10 1.71 -11.72
N SER A 202 -14.14 2.52 -11.70
CA SER A 202 -14.63 3.17 -12.92
C SER A 202 -13.67 4.25 -13.36
N ASP A 203 -13.59 4.46 -14.65
CA ASP A 203 -12.75 5.47 -15.27
C ASP A 203 -13.62 6.43 -16.10
N ASN A 204 -13.56 7.72 -15.80
CA ASN A 204 -14.36 8.76 -16.46
C ASN A 204 -13.59 9.61 -17.48
N GLY A 205 -12.28 9.35 -17.66
CA GLY A 205 -11.43 10.10 -18.58
C GLY A 205 -11.19 11.56 -18.16
N GLY A 206 -11.68 11.99 -17.01
CA GLY A 206 -11.65 13.38 -16.53
C GLY A 206 -12.80 14.23 -17.07
N LEU A 207 -12.92 15.47 -16.62
CA LEU A 207 -13.94 16.43 -17.09
C LEU A 207 -13.70 16.81 -18.56
N GLN A 208 -14.77 16.97 -19.33
CA GLN A 208 -14.69 17.47 -20.69
C GLN A 208 -14.15 18.89 -20.71
N ASN A 209 -14.69 19.74 -19.83
CA ASN A 209 -14.26 21.12 -19.68
C ASN A 209 -14.03 21.46 -18.19
N SER A 210 -12.80 21.81 -17.82
CA SER A 210 -12.45 22.13 -16.44
C SER A 210 -13.08 23.44 -15.93
N THR A 211 -13.50 24.34 -16.80
CA THR A 211 -14.16 25.60 -16.42
C THR A 211 -15.58 25.38 -15.92
N ASP A 212 -16.19 24.23 -16.22
CA ASP A 212 -17.55 23.90 -15.76
C ASP A 212 -17.63 23.73 -14.23
N LEU A 213 -16.50 23.46 -13.56
CA LEU A 213 -16.42 23.44 -12.09
C LEU A 213 -16.81 24.77 -11.43
N ASP A 214 -16.48 25.87 -12.07
CA ASP A 214 -16.74 27.23 -11.57
C ASP A 214 -18.04 27.82 -12.13
N SER A 215 -18.76 27.06 -12.94
CA SER A 215 -20.02 27.51 -13.60
C SER A 215 -21.21 27.34 -12.66
N LEU A 216 -22.00 28.41 -12.50
CA LEU A 216 -23.26 28.38 -11.76
C LEU A 216 -24.36 27.54 -12.43
N SER A 217 -24.14 27.09 -13.66
CA SER A 217 -25.08 26.25 -14.41
C SER A 217 -25.17 24.82 -13.82
N TYR A 218 -24.15 24.38 -13.13
CA TYR A 218 -24.12 23.06 -12.52
C TYR A 218 -24.31 23.16 -11.01
N THR A 219 -25.38 22.58 -10.51
CA THR A 219 -25.69 22.54 -9.06
C THR A 219 -25.19 21.25 -8.37
N ASN A 220 -24.71 20.27 -9.14
CA ASN A 220 -24.23 18.99 -8.63
C ASN A 220 -23.03 18.51 -9.46
N GLN A 221 -21.92 18.19 -8.78
CA GLN A 221 -20.71 17.64 -9.42
C GLN A 221 -20.99 16.39 -10.29
N ALA A 222 -21.97 15.61 -9.89
CA ALA A 222 -22.36 14.42 -10.60
C ALA A 222 -23.07 14.67 -11.95
N THR A 223 -23.38 15.91 -12.27
CA THR A 223 -23.97 16.29 -13.58
C THR A 223 -22.94 16.91 -14.51
N LEU A 224 -21.71 17.10 -14.05
CA LEU A 224 -20.63 17.61 -14.90
C LEU A 224 -20.26 16.60 -15.97
N PRO A 225 -20.15 17.02 -17.25
CA PRO A 225 -19.79 16.13 -18.34
C PRO A 225 -18.38 15.57 -18.19
N THR A 226 -18.24 14.25 -18.34
CA THR A 226 -16.96 13.54 -18.35
C THR A 226 -16.63 13.06 -19.76
N ARG A 227 -15.34 12.75 -20.00
CA ARG A 227 -14.88 12.33 -21.34
C ARG A 227 -15.19 10.87 -21.65
N LEU A 228 -15.39 10.05 -20.62
CA LEU A 228 -15.64 8.62 -20.75
C LEU A 228 -16.76 8.21 -19.80
N GLY A 229 -17.65 7.33 -20.23
CA GLY A 229 -18.75 6.85 -19.40
C GLY A 229 -19.83 7.91 -19.09
N ASN A 230 -19.91 8.97 -19.85
CA ASN A 230 -20.74 10.15 -19.57
C ASN A 230 -22.25 9.86 -19.50
N ASN A 231 -22.72 8.87 -20.26
CA ASN A 231 -24.14 8.51 -20.32
C ASN A 231 -24.50 7.32 -19.41
N LEU A 232 -23.54 6.83 -18.62
CA LEU A 232 -23.85 5.81 -17.64
C LEU A 232 -24.68 6.43 -16.51
N ALA A 233 -25.96 6.08 -16.46
CA ALA A 233 -26.77 6.37 -15.29
C ALA A 233 -26.03 5.85 -14.06
N ARG A 234 -26.15 6.55 -12.93
CA ARG A 234 -25.67 6.06 -11.62
C ARG A 234 -26.39 4.75 -11.30
N ALA A 235 -25.96 3.69 -11.97
CA ALA A 235 -26.69 2.42 -12.08
C ALA A 235 -26.68 1.62 -10.78
N SER A 236 -25.95 2.02 -9.75
CA SER A 236 -25.87 1.23 -8.53
C SER A 236 -26.52 1.98 -7.37
N SER A 237 -27.67 1.51 -6.98
CA SER A 237 -28.31 1.89 -5.72
C SER A 237 -27.69 1.18 -4.50
N ASN A 238 -26.84 0.17 -4.72
CA ASN A 238 -26.21 -0.59 -3.65
C ASN A 238 -24.80 -0.07 -3.36
N PRO A 239 -24.57 0.67 -2.26
CA PRO A 239 -23.25 1.22 -1.91
C PRO A 239 -22.23 0.13 -1.52
N PHE A 240 -22.66 -1.10 -1.22
CA PHE A 240 -21.76 -2.22 -0.90
C PHE A 240 -21.28 -3.00 -2.12
N SER A 241 -21.89 -2.77 -3.28
CA SER A 241 -21.48 -3.44 -4.53
C SER A 241 -21.73 -2.53 -5.74
N PRO A 242 -20.97 -1.42 -5.86
CA PRO A 242 -21.07 -0.56 -7.02
C PRO A 242 -20.73 -1.28 -8.31
N VAL A 243 -21.46 -0.98 -9.37
CA VAL A 243 -21.23 -1.57 -10.69
C VAL A 243 -20.13 -0.79 -11.41
N ILE A 244 -19.17 -1.50 -12.01
CA ILE A 244 -18.12 -0.96 -12.85
C ILE A 244 -18.40 -1.41 -14.28
N ALA A 245 -18.98 -0.55 -15.09
CA ALA A 245 -19.29 -0.82 -16.50
C ALA A 245 -18.15 -0.39 -17.41
N THR A 246 -17.63 0.84 -17.21
CA THR A 246 -16.45 1.36 -17.89
C THR A 246 -15.36 1.58 -16.86
N GLY A 247 -14.21 0.90 -17.01
CA GLY A 247 -13.10 1.06 -16.09
C GLY A 247 -12.20 -0.15 -15.94
N THR A 248 -11.33 -0.06 -14.94
CA THR A 248 -10.24 -0.98 -14.67
C THR A 248 -10.63 -2.01 -13.61
N ARG A 249 -10.20 -3.25 -13.82
CA ARG A 249 -10.22 -4.34 -12.83
C ARG A 249 -8.80 -4.87 -12.65
N TYR A 250 -8.27 -4.77 -11.46
CA TYR A 250 -6.96 -5.27 -11.08
C TYR A 250 -7.12 -6.36 -10.02
N SER A 251 -6.61 -7.54 -10.29
CA SER A 251 -6.71 -8.67 -9.37
C SER A 251 -5.35 -9.29 -9.15
N THR A 252 -4.98 -9.45 -7.89
CA THR A 252 -3.77 -10.15 -7.46
C THR A 252 -4.11 -11.20 -6.42
N ALA A 253 -3.42 -12.33 -6.47
CA ALA A 253 -3.49 -13.31 -5.40
C ALA A 253 -2.11 -13.94 -5.23
N THR A 254 -1.65 -14.07 -3.99
CA THR A 254 -0.39 -14.73 -3.64
C THR A 254 -0.62 -15.72 -2.52
N LEU A 255 -0.26 -16.97 -2.78
CA LEU A 255 -0.15 -18.03 -1.80
C LEU A 255 1.34 -18.23 -1.52
N LEU A 256 1.75 -18.08 -0.27
CA LEU A 256 3.13 -18.31 0.16
C LEU A 256 3.15 -19.35 1.28
N PHE A 257 4.01 -20.33 1.09
CA PHE A 257 4.33 -21.32 2.12
C PHE A 257 5.83 -21.29 2.39
N ARG A 258 6.21 -20.95 3.63
CA ARG A 258 7.60 -20.94 4.08
C ARG A 258 7.78 -21.91 5.22
N GLN A 259 8.82 -22.72 5.14
CA GLN A 259 9.24 -23.60 6.22
C GLN A 259 10.70 -23.34 6.58
N GLN A 260 10.99 -23.42 7.86
CA GLN A 260 12.29 -23.16 8.43
C GLN A 260 12.68 -24.28 9.39
N TYR A 261 13.92 -24.72 9.31
CA TYR A 261 14.48 -25.67 10.25
C TYR A 261 15.80 -25.15 10.83
N ASP A 262 15.87 -25.02 12.16
CA ASP A 262 17.00 -24.49 12.89
C ASP A 262 17.88 -25.61 13.41
N LEU A 263 19.16 -25.55 13.06
CA LEU A 263 20.25 -26.37 13.61
C LEU A 263 21.08 -25.50 14.59
N GLY A 264 21.39 -26.00 15.74
CA GLY A 264 22.11 -25.20 16.72
C GLY A 264 22.35 -25.90 18.08
N GLN A 265 22.78 -25.10 19.01
CA GLN A 265 23.16 -25.54 20.34
C GLN A 265 21.96 -25.56 21.29
N LYS A 266 21.80 -26.65 22.02
CA LYS A 266 20.87 -26.76 23.15
C LYS A 266 21.54 -26.21 24.39
N ASP A 267 20.77 -25.50 25.20
CA ASP A 267 21.19 -25.00 26.52
C ASP A 267 19.98 -25.06 27.45
N SER A 268 20.18 -24.87 28.73
CA SER A 268 19.09 -24.85 29.72
C SER A 268 19.38 -23.86 30.84
N ILE A 269 18.35 -23.17 31.29
CA ILE A 269 18.37 -22.43 32.54
C ILE A 269 17.73 -23.32 33.59
N VAL A 270 18.51 -23.70 34.61
CA VAL A 270 18.03 -24.44 35.78
C VAL A 270 17.63 -23.41 36.82
N THR A 271 16.35 -23.40 37.19
CA THR A 271 15.82 -22.65 38.33
C THR A 271 15.46 -23.61 39.44
N ASP A 272 15.26 -23.12 40.64
CA ASP A 272 14.91 -23.97 41.81
C ASP A 272 13.66 -24.82 41.62
N THR A 273 12.79 -24.46 40.70
CA THR A 273 11.48 -25.09 40.46
C THR A 273 11.31 -25.70 39.07
N SER A 274 12.20 -25.38 38.11
CA SER A 274 12.04 -25.83 36.71
C SER A 274 13.33 -25.76 35.90
N VAL A 275 13.43 -26.63 34.89
CA VAL A 275 14.46 -26.54 33.84
C VAL A 275 13.82 -25.94 32.58
N ILE A 276 14.27 -24.75 32.20
CA ILE A 276 13.80 -24.06 31.01
C ILE A 276 14.74 -24.38 29.84
N PRO A 277 14.33 -25.20 28.85
CA PRO A 277 15.18 -25.51 27.71
C PRO A 277 15.37 -24.29 26.82
N LEU A 278 16.62 -23.97 26.52
CA LEU A 278 17.00 -22.92 25.55
C LEU A 278 17.54 -23.57 24.29
N PHE A 279 17.34 -22.87 23.17
CA PHE A 279 17.90 -23.27 21.90
C PHE A 279 18.46 -22.05 21.18
N TYR A 280 19.69 -22.15 20.73
CA TYR A 280 20.42 -21.11 20.03
C TYR A 280 20.70 -21.58 18.60
N PRO A 281 20.03 -21.01 17.58
CA PRO A 281 20.28 -21.38 16.19
C PRO A 281 21.66 -20.91 15.76
N ARG A 282 22.40 -21.77 15.06
CA ARG A 282 23.65 -21.45 14.37
C ARG A 282 23.47 -21.46 12.84
N LEU A 283 22.62 -22.36 12.39
CA LEU A 283 22.29 -22.52 10.99
C LEU A 283 20.79 -22.67 10.84
N ARG A 284 20.21 -22.06 9.81
CA ARG A 284 18.81 -22.24 9.43
C ARG A 284 18.72 -22.63 7.98
N LEU A 285 17.98 -23.68 7.71
CA LEU A 285 17.50 -24.02 6.38
C LEU A 285 16.11 -23.42 6.18
N GLU A 286 15.93 -22.69 5.11
CA GLU A 286 14.65 -22.07 4.77
C GLU A 286 14.25 -22.46 3.34
N HIS A 287 13.03 -22.89 3.18
CA HIS A 287 12.42 -23.13 1.88
C HIS A 287 11.15 -22.29 1.78
N THR A 288 10.99 -21.57 0.68
CA THR A 288 9.81 -20.75 0.40
C THR A 288 9.25 -21.12 -0.97
N LEU A 289 7.99 -21.53 -0.99
CA LEU A 289 7.20 -21.71 -2.21
C LEU A 289 6.19 -20.57 -2.28
N SER A 290 6.18 -19.83 -3.40
CA SER A 290 5.20 -18.77 -3.67
C SER A 290 4.51 -19.05 -5.00
N TYR A 291 3.19 -18.91 -5.02
CA TYR A 291 2.37 -18.91 -6.22
C TYR A 291 1.59 -17.61 -6.28
N SER A 292 1.81 -16.82 -7.33
CA SER A 292 1.16 -15.52 -7.51
C SER A 292 0.43 -15.46 -8.84
N THR A 293 -0.70 -14.75 -8.84
CA THR A 293 -1.43 -14.41 -10.06
C THR A 293 -1.64 -12.91 -10.11
N TYR A 294 -1.57 -12.35 -11.33
CA TYR A 294 -1.79 -10.94 -11.61
C TYR A 294 -2.70 -10.84 -12.81
N SER A 295 -3.69 -9.99 -12.74
CA SER A 295 -4.57 -9.72 -13.86
C SER A 295 -4.91 -8.23 -13.86
N TYR A 296 -4.58 -7.57 -14.96
CA TYR A 296 -5.02 -6.23 -15.28
C TYR A 296 -6.01 -6.32 -16.44
N ARG A 297 -7.20 -5.74 -16.28
CA ARG A 297 -8.25 -5.75 -17.29
C ARG A 297 -8.93 -4.40 -17.34
N PHE A 298 -9.02 -3.83 -18.53
CA PHE A 298 -9.90 -2.70 -18.84
C PHE A 298 -11.16 -3.21 -19.53
N THR A 299 -12.31 -2.66 -19.18
CA THR A 299 -13.60 -2.97 -19.83
C THR A 299 -14.37 -1.70 -20.12
N ASP A 300 -15.08 -1.69 -21.24
CA ASP A 300 -16.13 -0.74 -21.55
C ASP A 300 -17.31 -1.51 -22.15
N GLN A 301 -18.48 -1.44 -21.52
CA GLN A 301 -19.61 -2.29 -21.83
C GLN A 301 -20.74 -1.48 -22.45
N TYR A 302 -21.09 -1.79 -23.71
CA TYR A 302 -22.33 -1.31 -24.32
C TYR A 302 -23.54 -1.79 -23.50
N ASN A 303 -24.43 -0.87 -23.15
CA ASN A 303 -25.63 -1.21 -22.39
C ASN A 303 -26.89 -0.60 -23.03
N PRO A 304 -27.64 -1.40 -23.83
CA PRO A 304 -28.84 -0.95 -24.49
C PRO A 304 -30.04 -0.75 -23.53
N SER A 305 -29.96 -1.27 -22.31
CA SER A 305 -31.03 -1.16 -21.31
C SER A 305 -31.05 0.19 -20.57
N VAL A 306 -30.03 1.01 -20.75
CA VAL A 306 -29.99 2.37 -20.19
C VAL A 306 -30.69 3.31 -21.16
N TYR A 307 -31.51 4.24 -20.66
CA TYR A 307 -32.16 5.24 -21.55
C TYR A 307 -31.65 6.65 -21.25
N PRO A 308 -31.06 7.35 -22.26
CA PRO A 308 -30.65 6.81 -23.56
C PRO A 308 -29.66 5.68 -23.44
N PRO A 309 -29.62 4.73 -24.39
CA PRO A 309 -28.71 3.60 -24.33
C PRO A 309 -27.27 4.11 -24.25
N TYR A 310 -26.48 3.51 -23.33
CA TYR A 310 -25.07 3.81 -23.24
C TYR A 310 -24.37 3.27 -24.49
N LEU A 311 -23.72 4.16 -25.20
CA LEU A 311 -22.84 3.87 -26.33
C LEU A 311 -21.40 4.10 -25.90
N LEU A 312 -20.49 3.24 -26.35
CA LEU A 312 -19.06 3.42 -26.10
C LEU A 312 -18.58 4.73 -26.73
N ASP A 313 -17.67 5.42 -26.02
CA ASP A 313 -17.03 6.64 -26.48
C ASP A 313 -15.92 6.32 -27.50
N SER A 314 -16.29 5.79 -28.66
CA SER A 314 -15.35 5.36 -29.71
C SER A 314 -14.44 6.48 -30.20
N GLU A 315 -14.93 7.71 -30.23
CA GLU A 315 -14.14 8.90 -30.56
C GLU A 315 -13.03 9.16 -29.56
N TYR A 316 -13.29 8.90 -28.26
CA TYR A 316 -12.27 8.99 -27.23
C TYR A 316 -11.12 8.02 -27.49
N TYR A 317 -11.44 6.76 -27.79
CA TYR A 317 -10.42 5.73 -28.05
C TYR A 317 -9.67 6.01 -29.36
N ALA A 318 -10.35 6.49 -30.40
CA ALA A 318 -9.71 6.86 -31.65
C ALA A 318 -8.73 8.02 -31.45
N ALA A 319 -9.16 9.08 -30.76
CA ALA A 319 -8.35 10.28 -30.56
C ALA A 319 -7.20 10.10 -29.56
N ARG A 320 -7.38 9.29 -28.52
CA ARG A 320 -6.42 9.16 -27.40
C ARG A 320 -5.55 7.93 -27.47
N ASN A 321 -6.02 6.85 -28.07
CA ASN A 321 -5.32 5.56 -28.10
C ASN A 321 -5.07 5.03 -29.52
N ASN A 322 -5.40 5.80 -30.54
CA ASN A 322 -5.28 5.41 -31.97
C ASN A 322 -6.08 4.13 -32.30
N LEU A 323 -7.26 3.97 -31.67
CA LEU A 323 -8.12 2.78 -31.80
C LEU A 323 -9.41 3.14 -32.56
N SER A 324 -9.30 3.45 -33.84
CA SER A 324 -10.44 3.86 -34.70
C SER A 324 -11.41 2.73 -35.06
N TYR A 325 -11.06 1.48 -34.74
CA TYR A 325 -11.87 0.30 -35.06
C TYR A 325 -12.91 -0.05 -33.99
N ILE A 326 -12.90 0.61 -32.82
CA ILE A 326 -13.87 0.38 -31.76
C ILE A 326 -15.20 1.03 -32.16
N LEU A 327 -16.25 0.23 -32.25
CA LEU A 327 -17.59 0.71 -32.61
C LEU A 327 -18.37 1.12 -31.34
N PRO A 328 -19.24 2.13 -31.41
CA PRO A 328 -20.00 2.59 -30.24
C PRO A 328 -20.95 1.54 -29.65
N THR A 329 -21.35 0.53 -30.43
CA THR A 329 -22.32 -0.51 -30.02
C THR A 329 -21.69 -1.82 -29.61
N ASP A 330 -20.38 -1.94 -29.62
CA ASP A 330 -19.68 -3.16 -29.25
C ASP A 330 -19.06 -3.03 -27.86
N SER A 331 -19.27 -4.02 -26.98
CA SER A 331 -18.53 -4.10 -25.72
C SER A 331 -17.05 -4.36 -26.01
N PHE A 332 -16.20 -3.63 -25.29
CA PHE A 332 -14.76 -3.67 -25.47
C PHE A 332 -14.08 -4.12 -24.18
N TYR A 333 -13.06 -4.96 -24.28
CA TYR A 333 -12.17 -5.27 -23.16
C TYR A 333 -10.75 -5.62 -23.63
N ARG A 334 -9.77 -5.43 -22.76
CA ARG A 334 -8.39 -5.89 -22.90
C ARG A 334 -7.92 -6.43 -21.56
N GLN A 335 -7.07 -7.45 -21.61
CA GLN A 335 -6.59 -8.11 -20.38
C GLN A 335 -5.19 -8.67 -20.54
N ASP A 336 -4.34 -8.41 -19.55
CA ASP A 336 -3.08 -9.13 -19.29
C ASP A 336 -3.27 -10.02 -18.06
N HIS A 337 -2.87 -11.27 -18.17
CA HIS A 337 -2.94 -12.21 -17.06
C HIS A 337 -1.63 -12.97 -16.91
N TRP A 338 -1.08 -12.97 -15.69
CA TRP A 338 0.15 -13.66 -15.36
C TRP A 338 -0.01 -14.64 -14.21
N ARG A 339 0.80 -15.69 -14.25
CA ARG A 339 1.04 -16.64 -13.17
C ARG A 339 2.53 -16.72 -12.92
N ASP A 340 2.92 -16.69 -11.66
CA ASP A 340 4.29 -16.75 -11.18
C ASP A 340 4.38 -17.83 -10.10
N ILE A 341 5.27 -18.79 -10.30
CA ILE A 341 5.62 -19.82 -9.30
C ILE A 341 7.09 -19.62 -8.96
N THR A 342 7.37 -19.22 -7.73
CA THR A 342 8.74 -19.03 -7.25
C THR A 342 9.06 -20.04 -6.16
N ASN A 343 10.16 -20.76 -6.33
CA ASN A 343 10.71 -21.73 -5.41
C ASN A 343 12.08 -21.26 -4.93
N ASP A 344 12.24 -21.00 -3.65
CA ASP A 344 13.44 -20.44 -3.03
C ASP A 344 14.00 -21.35 -1.97
N PHE A 345 15.30 -21.60 -2.02
CA PHE A 345 16.07 -22.29 -0.99
C PHE A 345 17.16 -21.38 -0.45
N SER A 346 17.13 -21.17 0.85
CA SER A 346 18.04 -20.27 1.54
C SER A 346 18.68 -20.91 2.76
N LEU A 347 19.93 -20.54 2.98
CA LEU A 347 20.71 -20.92 4.14
C LEU A 347 21.06 -19.69 4.94
N TYR A 348 20.80 -19.73 6.26
CA TYR A 348 21.23 -18.69 7.19
C TYR A 348 22.34 -19.23 8.08
N GLN A 349 23.32 -18.40 8.33
CA GLN A 349 24.35 -18.61 9.35
C GLN A 349 24.21 -17.50 10.40
N PHE A 350 24.20 -17.89 11.68
CA PHE A 350 24.18 -16.98 12.82
C PHE A 350 25.58 -17.01 13.50
N PRO A 351 26.45 -16.03 13.19
CA PRO A 351 27.82 -16.00 13.77
C PRO A 351 27.80 -15.89 15.30
N ASP A 352 26.90 -15.07 15.83
CA ASP A 352 26.63 -14.98 17.26
C ASP A 352 25.30 -15.65 17.60
N SER A 353 25.35 -16.86 18.13
CA SER A 353 24.15 -17.62 18.49
C SER A 353 23.25 -16.93 19.53
N ARG A 354 23.78 -15.95 20.27
CA ARG A 354 23.03 -15.15 21.26
C ARG A 354 22.50 -13.84 20.68
N ASN A 355 22.84 -13.52 19.42
CA ASN A 355 22.33 -12.34 18.71
C ASN A 355 21.62 -12.76 17.41
N PRO A 356 20.33 -13.08 17.44
CA PRO A 356 19.58 -13.48 16.26
C PRO A 356 19.40 -12.35 15.23
N GLN A 357 19.78 -11.12 15.55
CA GLN A 357 19.78 -9.97 14.65
C GLN A 357 21.12 -9.83 13.89
N GLN A 358 22.05 -10.78 14.08
CA GLN A 358 23.24 -10.90 13.29
C GLN A 358 23.20 -12.21 12.51
N PHE A 359 23.13 -12.11 11.18
CA PHE A 359 23.10 -13.27 10.31
C PHE A 359 23.65 -12.97 8.93
N PHE A 360 24.07 -14.01 8.27
CA PHE A 360 24.32 -14.07 6.84
C PHE A 360 23.30 -15.03 6.22
N LYS A 361 22.65 -14.62 5.14
CA LYS A 361 21.73 -15.45 4.36
C LYS A 361 22.24 -15.54 2.94
N ALA A 362 22.19 -16.71 2.34
CA ALA A 362 22.37 -16.90 0.90
C ALA A 362 21.32 -17.86 0.37
N GLY A 363 20.84 -17.63 -0.83
CA GLY A 363 19.80 -18.45 -1.44
C GLY A 363 19.82 -18.45 -2.97
N ILE A 364 19.13 -19.44 -3.48
CA ILE A 364 18.89 -19.61 -4.92
C ILE A 364 17.40 -19.81 -5.16
N SER A 365 16.88 -19.19 -6.20
CA SER A 365 15.48 -19.22 -6.55
C SER A 365 15.27 -19.60 -8.00
N LEU A 366 14.26 -20.43 -8.25
CA LEU A 366 13.70 -20.73 -9.56
C LEU A 366 12.31 -20.09 -9.64
N GLN A 367 12.09 -19.24 -10.64
CA GLN A 367 10.82 -18.59 -10.92
C GLN A 367 10.30 -19.05 -12.29
N LEU A 368 9.08 -19.54 -12.33
CA LEU A 368 8.38 -19.96 -13.55
C LEU A 368 7.28 -18.95 -13.85
N LEU A 369 7.29 -18.35 -15.03
CA LEU A 369 6.38 -17.32 -15.47
C LEU A 369 5.50 -17.83 -16.62
N GLN A 370 4.21 -17.53 -16.52
CA GLN A 370 3.26 -17.80 -17.61
C GLN A 370 2.34 -16.61 -17.78
N GLY A 371 2.37 -16.00 -18.96
CA GLY A 371 1.52 -14.89 -19.38
C GLY A 371 0.49 -15.33 -20.42
N VAL A 372 -0.70 -14.70 -20.38
CA VAL A 372 -1.77 -14.84 -21.39
C VAL A 372 -2.29 -13.45 -21.69
N PHE A 373 -2.29 -13.08 -22.97
CA PHE A 373 -2.56 -11.73 -23.45
C PHE A 373 -3.57 -11.76 -24.60
N ASP A 374 -4.40 -10.72 -24.66
CA ASP A 374 -5.32 -10.50 -25.78
C ASP A 374 -4.53 -9.84 -26.93
N THR A 375 -4.41 -10.49 -28.06
CA THR A 375 -3.85 -9.87 -29.27
C THR A 375 -4.95 -9.12 -30.02
N ALA A 376 -4.76 -7.80 -30.19
CA ALA A 376 -5.59 -7.01 -31.08
C ALA A 376 -5.09 -7.19 -32.52
N ARG A 377 -5.92 -7.72 -33.44
CA ARG A 377 -5.68 -7.52 -34.87
C ARG A 377 -6.06 -6.08 -35.22
N LEU A 378 -5.10 -5.33 -35.74
CA LEU A 378 -5.31 -3.96 -36.24
C LEU A 378 -6.20 -3.91 -37.48
N ASP A 379 -6.43 -5.03 -38.14
CA ASP A 379 -7.10 -5.14 -39.44
C ASP A 379 -8.51 -5.78 -39.39
N SER A 380 -8.94 -6.30 -38.22
CA SER A 380 -10.29 -6.85 -38.07
C SER A 380 -10.82 -6.69 -36.64
N PRO A 381 -11.79 -5.79 -36.43
CA PRO A 381 -12.24 -5.40 -35.10
C PRO A 381 -13.02 -6.46 -34.31
N ARG A 382 -13.40 -7.58 -34.95
CA ARG A 382 -14.33 -8.57 -34.38
C ARG A 382 -13.72 -9.89 -33.94
N THR A 383 -12.47 -10.14 -34.27
CA THR A 383 -11.80 -11.39 -33.88
C THR A 383 -10.74 -11.12 -32.83
N ILE A 384 -11.07 -11.45 -31.58
CA ILE A 384 -10.03 -11.74 -30.58
C ILE A 384 -9.30 -12.97 -31.11
N GLU A 385 -8.18 -12.77 -31.78
CA GLU A 385 -7.33 -13.89 -32.12
C GLU A 385 -6.76 -14.52 -30.86
N THR A 386 -6.56 -15.80 -30.94
CA THR A 386 -6.00 -16.70 -29.94
C THR A 386 -5.04 -15.99 -29.01
N ALA A 387 -5.41 -15.98 -27.73
CA ALA A 387 -4.62 -15.41 -26.67
C ALA A 387 -3.13 -15.78 -26.83
N HIS A 388 -2.29 -14.78 -27.03
CA HIS A 388 -0.84 -14.98 -27.06
C HIS A 388 -0.38 -15.48 -25.70
N ARG A 389 0.50 -16.48 -25.67
CA ARG A 389 1.01 -17.09 -24.44
C ARG A 389 2.51 -17.01 -24.39
N ILE A 390 3.03 -16.49 -23.27
CA ILE A 390 4.44 -16.53 -22.96
C ILE A 390 4.65 -17.52 -21.81
N LYS A 391 5.68 -18.36 -21.96
CA LYS A 391 6.19 -19.20 -20.86
C LYS A 391 7.68 -18.96 -20.78
N ASP A 392 8.13 -18.56 -19.62
CA ASP A 392 9.54 -18.28 -19.37
C ASP A 392 9.91 -18.66 -17.94
N GLN A 393 11.20 -18.64 -17.65
CA GLN A 393 11.71 -18.93 -16.33
C GLN A 393 12.84 -17.97 -15.97
N ASN A 394 13.06 -17.78 -14.70
CA ASN A 394 14.20 -17.05 -14.16
C ASN A 394 14.92 -17.91 -13.12
N VAL A 395 16.23 -17.88 -13.14
CA VAL A 395 17.07 -18.39 -12.05
C VAL A 395 17.85 -17.21 -11.49
N PHE A 396 17.73 -17.01 -10.19
CA PHE A 396 18.44 -15.93 -9.51
C PHE A 396 19.00 -16.36 -8.17
N VAL A 397 20.08 -15.69 -7.77
CA VAL A 397 20.70 -15.85 -6.47
C VAL A 397 20.51 -14.59 -5.66
N HIS A 398 20.49 -14.74 -4.34
CA HIS A 398 20.43 -13.59 -3.44
C HIS A 398 21.25 -13.85 -2.18
N ALA A 399 21.73 -12.76 -1.59
CA ALA A 399 22.44 -12.78 -0.34
C ALA A 399 22.01 -11.58 0.53
N GLU A 400 22.03 -11.78 1.84
CA GLU A 400 21.71 -10.76 2.81
C GLU A 400 22.65 -10.88 4.01
N TYR A 401 23.18 -9.74 4.44
CA TYR A 401 23.94 -9.65 5.68
C TYR A 401 23.29 -8.61 6.57
N ARG A 402 23.05 -9.00 7.83
CA ARG A 402 22.57 -8.10 8.87
C ARG A 402 23.42 -8.22 10.10
N ASN A 403 23.73 -7.09 10.71
CA ASN A 403 24.44 -7.01 11.94
C ASN A 403 23.99 -5.84 12.79
N LYS A 404 23.00 -6.10 13.63
CA LYS A 404 22.62 -5.16 14.67
C LYS A 404 23.31 -5.57 15.94
N THR A 405 24.24 -4.74 16.42
CA THR A 405 25.02 -5.03 17.62
C THR A 405 24.13 -5.12 18.87
N ARG A 406 24.50 -5.95 19.85
CA ARG A 406 23.73 -6.15 21.10
C ARG A 406 23.47 -4.86 21.87
N ASN A 407 24.41 -3.91 21.82
CA ASN A 407 24.24 -2.58 22.42
C ASN A 407 23.37 -1.62 21.59
N GLN A 408 22.84 -2.10 20.44
CA GLN A 408 21.99 -1.37 19.50
C GLN A 408 22.58 -0.06 18.96
N LYS A 409 23.91 0.11 19.07
CA LYS A 409 24.59 1.31 18.60
C LYS A 409 24.90 1.26 17.10
N TRP A 410 25.09 0.07 16.54
CA TRP A 410 25.39 -0.16 15.13
C TRP A 410 24.35 -1.09 14.51
N ASP A 411 23.92 -0.75 13.32
CA ASP A 411 23.03 -1.57 12.52
C ASP A 411 23.53 -1.50 11.06
N ILE A 412 24.02 -2.64 10.56
CA ILE A 412 24.56 -2.79 9.21
C ILE A 412 23.65 -3.74 8.47
N GLU A 413 23.18 -3.31 7.30
CA GLU A 413 22.37 -4.10 6.40
C GLU A 413 22.99 -4.08 5.01
N ALA A 414 23.15 -5.25 4.41
CA ALA A 414 23.54 -5.40 3.01
C ALA A 414 22.67 -6.46 2.36
N PHE A 415 22.19 -6.20 1.18
CA PHE A 415 21.37 -7.11 0.38
C PHE A 415 21.84 -7.09 -1.07
N GLY A 416 21.80 -8.23 -1.74
CA GLY A 416 22.05 -8.34 -3.16
C GLY A 416 21.22 -9.46 -3.81
N ARG A 417 20.78 -9.24 -5.03
CA ARG A 417 20.10 -10.21 -5.88
C ARG A 417 20.62 -10.08 -7.31
N LEU A 418 20.82 -11.21 -7.98
CA LEU A 418 21.30 -11.27 -9.35
C LEU A 418 20.54 -12.36 -10.13
N TYR A 419 19.94 -11.99 -11.24
CA TYR A 419 19.29 -12.91 -12.17
C TYR A 419 20.32 -13.49 -13.13
N LEU A 420 20.54 -14.80 -13.05
CA LEU A 420 21.56 -15.50 -13.80
C LEU A 420 21.09 -15.93 -15.19
N ASN A 421 19.79 -16.31 -15.27
CA ASN A 421 19.21 -16.85 -16.51
C ASN A 421 17.73 -16.55 -16.60
N GLY A 422 17.17 -16.54 -17.81
CA GLY A 422 15.76 -16.39 -18.12
C GLY A 422 15.38 -15.01 -18.64
N MET A 423 14.11 -14.69 -18.60
CA MET A 423 13.51 -13.44 -19.12
C MET A 423 14.19 -12.19 -18.55
N ASN A 424 14.61 -12.25 -17.30
CA ASN A 424 15.24 -11.15 -16.59
C ASN A 424 16.76 -11.31 -16.41
N ALA A 425 17.41 -12.18 -17.19
CA ALA A 425 18.85 -12.42 -17.07
C ALA A 425 19.66 -11.12 -17.09
N GLY A 426 20.59 -10.95 -16.13
CA GLY A 426 21.39 -9.74 -15.98
C GLY A 426 20.71 -8.61 -15.21
N ASP A 427 19.46 -8.80 -14.74
CA ASP A 427 18.88 -7.90 -13.73
C ASP A 427 19.57 -8.11 -12.39
N TYR A 428 19.81 -7.03 -11.67
CA TYR A 428 20.32 -7.10 -10.30
C TYR A 428 19.80 -5.95 -9.47
N ASN A 429 19.79 -6.14 -8.17
CA ASN A 429 19.68 -5.05 -7.21
C ASN A 429 20.53 -5.33 -5.98
N GLY A 430 21.12 -4.27 -5.46
CA GLY A 430 21.93 -4.31 -4.27
C GLY A 430 21.71 -3.09 -3.41
N SER A 431 21.77 -3.27 -2.09
CA SER A 431 21.69 -2.20 -1.13
C SER A 431 22.65 -2.43 0.02
N VAL A 432 23.23 -1.34 0.53
CA VAL A 432 24.04 -1.33 1.75
C VAL A 432 23.63 -0.14 2.57
N SER A 433 23.36 -0.34 3.85
CA SER A 433 23.11 0.76 4.77
C SER A 433 23.82 0.56 6.09
N LEU A 434 24.25 1.67 6.66
CA LEU A 434 24.93 1.76 7.94
C LEU A 434 24.21 2.76 8.83
N ARG A 435 23.69 2.30 9.95
CA ARG A 435 23.04 3.15 10.96
C ARG A 435 23.84 3.10 12.25
N ARG A 436 24.14 4.28 12.81
CA ARG A 436 24.89 4.43 14.05
C ARG A 436 24.16 5.33 15.03
N TYR A 437 24.04 4.88 16.27
CA TYR A 437 23.70 5.74 17.38
C TYR A 437 24.94 6.52 17.81
N VAL A 438 24.89 7.83 17.71
CA VAL A 438 26.03 8.72 18.03
C VAL A 438 25.98 9.15 19.48
N SER A 439 24.92 9.82 19.88
CA SER A 439 24.72 10.32 21.24
C SER A 439 23.24 10.62 21.50
N ARG A 440 22.91 10.89 22.75
CA ARG A 440 21.55 11.30 23.12
C ARG A 440 21.13 12.62 22.46
N GLN A 441 22.06 13.53 22.23
CA GLN A 441 21.81 14.84 21.61
C GLN A 441 21.63 14.73 20.10
N ILE A 442 22.43 13.91 19.43
CA ILE A 442 22.42 13.77 17.95
C ILE A 442 21.41 12.70 17.52
N GLY A 443 21.28 11.60 18.27
CA GLY A 443 20.43 10.47 17.91
C GLY A 443 21.13 9.47 16.98
N TYR A 444 20.44 9.02 15.93
CA TYR A 444 20.92 8.04 14.95
C TYR A 444 21.26 8.73 13.64
N LEU A 445 22.42 8.41 13.11
CA LEU A 445 22.81 8.74 11.73
C LEU A 445 22.73 7.46 10.89
N GLN A 446 22.19 7.56 9.71
CA GLN A 446 22.16 6.46 8.74
C GLN A 446 22.63 6.99 7.39
N VAL A 447 23.47 6.21 6.71
CA VAL A 447 23.84 6.40 5.32
C VAL A 447 23.57 5.14 4.56
N GLY A 448 23.20 5.25 3.30
CA GLY A 448 22.94 4.09 2.46
C GLY A 448 23.17 4.36 0.99
N PHE A 449 23.43 3.27 0.30
CA PHE A 449 23.59 3.19 -1.13
C PHE A 449 22.75 2.03 -1.65
N GLU A 450 21.99 2.28 -2.70
CA GLU A 450 21.19 1.26 -3.40
C GLU A 450 21.40 1.42 -4.90
N ASN A 451 21.51 0.31 -5.61
CA ASN A 451 21.53 0.30 -7.07
C ASN A 451 20.67 -0.85 -7.58
N SER A 452 19.86 -0.54 -8.59
CA SER A 452 19.00 -1.52 -9.26
C SER A 452 19.17 -1.39 -10.77
N ASN A 453 19.44 -2.50 -11.42
CA ASN A 453 19.43 -2.65 -12.88
C ASN A 453 18.32 -3.66 -13.23
N ARG A 454 17.33 -3.24 -13.98
CA ARG A 454 16.13 -4.05 -14.22
C ARG A 454 15.63 -3.96 -15.66
N THR A 455 15.04 -5.01 -16.13
CA THR A 455 14.20 -4.99 -17.32
C THR A 455 12.98 -4.11 -17.02
N PRO A 456 12.57 -3.20 -17.93
CA PRO A 456 11.33 -2.44 -17.79
C PRO A 456 10.14 -3.35 -17.49
N SER A 457 9.11 -2.81 -16.82
CA SER A 457 7.92 -3.60 -16.52
C SER A 457 7.26 -4.12 -17.81
N PHE A 458 6.50 -5.23 -17.68
CA PHE A 458 5.83 -5.84 -18.84
C PHE A 458 4.83 -4.89 -19.52
N ALA A 459 4.37 -3.87 -18.85
CA ALA A 459 3.54 -2.82 -19.47
C ALA A 459 4.21 -2.15 -20.66
N PHE A 460 5.55 -2.17 -20.75
CA PHE A 460 6.35 -1.65 -21.87
C PHE A 460 6.74 -2.74 -22.89
N ASP A 461 6.27 -3.98 -22.71
CA ASP A 461 6.57 -5.07 -23.64
C ASP A 461 5.54 -5.11 -24.77
N ARG A 462 6.03 -5.39 -25.99
CA ARG A 462 5.18 -5.50 -27.21
C ARG A 462 4.13 -6.61 -27.13
N SER A 463 4.32 -7.58 -26.28
CA SER A 463 3.39 -8.68 -26.07
C SER A 463 2.24 -8.32 -25.16
N SER A 464 2.27 -7.16 -24.47
CA SER A 464 1.15 -6.69 -23.65
C SER A 464 -0.07 -6.40 -24.50
N SER A 465 -1.25 -6.74 -24.02
CA SER A 465 -2.55 -6.39 -24.63
C SER A 465 -2.78 -4.89 -24.73
N PHE A 466 -1.99 -4.10 -24.01
CA PHE A 466 -2.06 -2.65 -23.89
C PHE A 466 -0.96 -1.93 -24.68
N TYR A 467 -0.20 -2.67 -25.50
CA TYR A 467 0.80 -2.07 -26.36
C TYR A 467 0.16 -1.51 -27.64
N TYR A 468 0.16 -0.20 -27.80
CA TYR A 468 -0.45 0.50 -28.94
C TYR A 468 0.58 1.30 -29.77
N ASP A 469 1.81 1.47 -29.31
CA ASP A 469 2.86 2.19 -30.05
C ASP A 469 3.58 1.24 -31.03
N THR A 470 3.20 1.31 -32.30
CA THR A 470 3.78 0.45 -33.36
C THR A 470 5.15 0.92 -33.83
N THR A 471 5.62 2.09 -33.40
CA THR A 471 6.82 2.73 -33.95
C THR A 471 8.11 2.33 -33.23
N LYS A 472 8.05 1.54 -32.16
CA LYS A 472 9.12 1.42 -31.21
C LYS A 472 10.01 0.19 -31.34
N ALA A 473 11.30 0.43 -31.05
CA ALA A 473 12.32 -0.59 -30.79
C ALA A 473 12.20 -1.16 -29.37
N SER A 474 12.96 -2.19 -29.03
CA SER A 474 13.09 -2.70 -27.67
C SER A 474 13.73 -1.69 -26.74
N PHE A 475 13.34 -1.69 -25.46
CA PHE A 475 13.93 -0.85 -24.42
C PHE A 475 15.23 -1.45 -23.85
N SER A 476 16.14 -0.58 -23.47
CA SER A 476 17.29 -0.93 -22.65
C SER A 476 16.88 -1.15 -21.19
N LYS A 477 17.70 -1.87 -20.43
CA LYS A 477 17.48 -2.01 -18.98
C LYS A 477 17.58 -0.67 -18.28
N GLU A 478 16.66 -0.45 -17.35
CA GLU A 478 16.65 0.71 -16.46
C GLU A 478 17.69 0.53 -15.37
N ASN A 479 18.49 1.56 -15.10
CA ASN A 479 19.36 1.56 -13.94
C ASN A 479 19.04 2.75 -13.04
N THR A 480 18.85 2.48 -11.75
CA THR A 480 18.60 3.48 -10.73
C THR A 480 19.62 3.34 -9.62
N THR A 481 20.37 4.42 -9.38
CA THR A 481 21.25 4.57 -8.22
C THR A 481 20.61 5.51 -7.22
N HIS A 482 20.55 5.11 -5.96
CA HIS A 482 20.02 5.89 -4.85
C HIS A 482 21.08 6.00 -3.74
N ILE A 483 21.41 7.22 -3.37
CA ILE A 483 22.29 7.52 -2.24
C ILE A 483 21.47 8.31 -1.24
N PHE A 484 21.51 7.92 0.03
CA PHE A 484 20.77 8.64 1.05
C PHE A 484 21.55 8.79 2.36
N ALA A 485 21.20 9.83 3.08
CA ALA A 485 21.63 10.05 4.44
C ALA A 485 20.45 10.50 5.29
N SER A 486 20.32 9.98 6.50
CA SER A 486 19.25 10.37 7.42
C SER A 486 19.76 10.62 8.83
N LEU A 487 19.12 11.56 9.50
CA LEU A 487 19.28 11.88 10.92
C LEU A 487 17.95 11.63 11.62
N LEU A 488 17.92 10.71 12.58
CA LEU A 488 16.77 10.48 13.43
C LEU A 488 17.11 10.86 14.87
N GLN A 489 16.46 11.91 15.38
CA GLN A 489 16.62 12.38 16.76
C GLN A 489 15.30 12.16 17.54
N PRO A 490 15.17 11.05 18.29
CA PRO A 490 13.92 10.68 18.95
C PRO A 490 13.46 11.65 20.05
N GLN A 491 14.42 12.30 20.78
CA GLN A 491 14.06 13.21 21.86
C GLN A 491 13.37 14.48 21.36
N HIS A 492 13.73 14.91 20.16
CA HIS A 492 13.15 16.09 19.54
C HIS A 492 12.10 15.74 18.49
N ASN A 493 11.75 14.46 18.34
CA ASN A 493 10.85 13.97 17.29
C ASN A 493 11.22 14.55 15.91
N LEU A 494 12.52 14.49 15.59
CA LEU A 494 13.08 15.04 14.36
C LEU A 494 13.62 13.91 13.49
N GLU A 495 13.19 13.92 12.23
CA GLU A 495 13.72 13.05 11.18
C GLU A 495 14.05 13.94 9.96
N LEU A 496 15.29 13.90 9.53
CA LEU A 496 15.77 14.60 8.33
C LEU A 496 16.40 13.56 7.41
N THR A 497 15.97 13.53 6.16
CA THR A 497 16.49 12.59 5.15
C THR A 497 16.81 13.37 3.87
N GLY A 498 18.03 13.20 3.37
CA GLY A 498 18.44 13.61 2.03
C GLY A 498 18.60 12.38 1.15
N SER A 499 18.05 12.40 -0.06
CA SER A 499 18.13 11.34 -1.06
C SER A 499 18.53 11.92 -2.40
N TYR A 500 19.45 11.26 -3.07
CA TYR A 500 19.86 11.58 -4.43
C TYR A 500 19.66 10.36 -5.33
N TYR A 501 18.90 10.55 -6.39
CA TYR A 501 18.62 9.52 -7.38
C TYR A 501 19.29 9.87 -8.69
N LEU A 502 19.98 8.90 -9.28
CA LEU A 502 20.52 8.97 -10.64
C LEU A 502 19.85 7.84 -11.43
N MET A 503 19.20 8.20 -12.53
CA MET A 503 18.44 7.25 -13.35
C MET A 503 18.93 7.27 -14.78
N THR A 504 19.14 6.07 -15.33
CA THR A 504 19.49 5.87 -16.73
C THR A 504 18.49 4.94 -17.38
N ASN A 505 18.16 5.23 -18.65
CA ASN A 505 17.19 4.46 -19.44
C ASN A 505 15.83 4.33 -18.76
N TYR A 506 15.32 5.41 -18.19
CA TYR A 506 14.04 5.41 -17.47
C TYR A 506 12.88 5.33 -18.45
N SER A 507 12.04 4.30 -18.31
CA SER A 507 10.87 4.07 -19.17
C SER A 507 9.63 4.78 -18.65
N TYR A 508 8.91 5.47 -19.51
CA TYR A 508 7.72 6.23 -19.17
C TYR A 508 6.73 6.29 -20.33
N PHE A 509 5.48 6.61 -20.02
CA PHE A 509 4.43 6.85 -21.01
C PHE A 509 4.30 8.33 -21.31
N THR A 510 3.99 8.67 -22.57
CA THR A 510 3.58 10.00 -23.03
C THR A 510 2.38 9.86 -23.97
N ASP A 511 1.64 10.94 -24.21
CA ASP A 511 0.51 10.97 -25.13
C ASP A 511 -0.46 9.79 -24.93
N PHE A 512 -0.83 9.47 -23.70
CA PHE A 512 -1.73 8.38 -23.28
C PHE A 512 -1.17 6.95 -23.45
N TYR A 513 -0.46 6.63 -24.52
CA TYR A 513 -0.07 5.26 -24.82
C TYR A 513 1.33 5.12 -25.41
N LYS A 514 1.96 6.24 -25.76
CA LYS A 514 3.28 6.20 -26.37
C LYS A 514 4.36 5.96 -25.30
N GLU A 515 5.16 4.98 -25.54
CA GLU A 515 6.23 4.59 -24.66
C GLU A 515 7.53 5.27 -25.03
N ARG A 516 8.27 5.74 -24.05
CA ARG A 516 9.54 6.44 -24.23
C ARG A 516 10.54 5.98 -23.19
N GLN A 517 11.81 6.24 -23.46
CA GLN A 517 12.90 5.99 -22.53
C GLN A 517 13.85 7.19 -22.48
N GLU A 518 14.06 7.73 -21.29
CA GLU A 518 14.96 8.85 -21.06
C GLU A 518 16.35 8.31 -20.71
N PRO A 519 17.43 8.75 -21.43
CA PRO A 519 18.76 8.21 -21.23
C PRO A 519 19.35 8.51 -19.85
N LEU A 520 19.19 9.72 -19.35
CA LEU A 520 19.81 10.15 -18.09
C LEU A 520 19.13 11.37 -17.48
N PHE A 521 18.77 11.27 -16.23
CA PHE A 521 18.41 12.41 -15.37
C PHE A 521 18.67 12.10 -13.91
N ASN A 522 18.60 13.12 -13.06
CA ASN A 522 18.73 12.97 -11.62
C ASN A 522 17.64 13.71 -10.86
N LEU A 523 17.48 13.33 -9.58
CA LEU A 523 16.52 13.94 -8.67
C LEU A 523 17.14 14.04 -7.27
N LEU A 524 17.11 15.24 -6.71
CA LEU A 524 17.45 15.51 -5.31
C LEU A 524 16.17 15.67 -4.49
N GLN A 525 16.11 15.00 -3.34
CA GLN A 525 14.97 15.05 -2.43
C GLN A 525 15.45 15.28 -0.99
N ILE A 526 14.84 16.23 -0.31
CA ILE A 526 15.08 16.49 1.12
C ILE A 526 13.74 16.40 1.84
N SER A 527 13.66 15.55 2.85
CA SER A 527 12.47 15.32 3.67
C SER A 527 12.77 15.66 5.13
N LEU A 528 11.96 16.52 5.71
CA LEU A 528 12.00 16.90 7.10
C LEU A 528 10.68 16.53 7.77
N ARG A 529 10.72 15.75 8.86
CA ARG A 529 9.60 15.52 9.77
C ARG A 529 9.94 16.03 11.15
N LYS A 530 9.08 16.85 11.73
CA LYS A 530 9.26 17.42 13.05
C LYS A 530 7.95 17.51 13.79
N GLN A 531 7.97 17.14 15.09
CA GLN A 531 6.89 17.45 16.00
C GLN A 531 7.37 18.49 17.01
N PHE A 532 6.65 19.61 17.09
CA PHE A 532 6.83 20.63 18.10
C PHE A 532 5.77 20.41 19.18
N ASN A 533 6.21 20.28 20.42
CA ASN A 533 5.32 20.21 21.58
C ASN A 533 5.14 21.64 22.11
N LEU A 534 4.06 22.31 21.68
CA LEU A 534 3.76 23.69 22.08
C LEU A 534 3.40 23.76 23.55
N THR A 535 2.63 22.76 24.01
CA THR A 535 2.32 22.49 25.40
C THR A 535 2.35 20.98 25.67
N ARG A 536 1.91 20.52 26.83
CA ARG A 536 1.77 19.09 27.14
C ARG A 536 0.68 18.40 26.30
N VAL A 537 -0.26 19.17 25.75
CA VAL A 537 -1.43 18.64 25.02
C VAL A 537 -1.59 19.23 23.62
N TRP A 538 -0.91 20.33 23.30
CA TRP A 538 -0.94 20.92 21.98
C TRP A 538 0.35 20.60 21.22
N HIS A 539 0.19 20.04 20.03
CA HIS A 539 1.29 19.59 19.18
C HIS A 539 1.13 20.16 17.77
N TRP A 540 2.24 20.62 17.23
CA TRP A 540 2.35 20.93 15.81
C TRP A 540 3.27 19.90 15.14
N ARG A 541 2.70 19.11 14.25
CA ARG A 541 3.42 18.11 13.44
C ARG A 541 3.57 18.64 12.04
N THR A 542 4.79 18.66 11.53
CA THR A 542 5.09 19.15 10.18
C THR A 542 5.92 18.11 9.43
N GLN A 543 5.59 17.95 8.17
CA GLN A 543 6.42 17.24 7.21
C GLN A 543 6.61 18.16 5.99
N LEU A 544 7.86 18.36 5.62
CA LEU A 544 8.26 19.15 4.43
C LEU A 544 9.06 18.23 3.52
N VAL A 545 8.75 18.22 2.24
CA VAL A 545 9.52 17.51 1.23
C VAL A 545 9.80 18.46 0.08
N ILE A 546 11.07 18.65 -0.21
CA ILE A 546 11.56 19.43 -1.34
C ILE A 546 12.16 18.45 -2.35
N GLN A 547 11.76 18.59 -3.62
CA GLN A 547 12.20 17.71 -4.69
C GLN A 547 12.60 18.55 -5.90
N GLN A 548 13.76 18.26 -6.45
CA GLN A 548 14.26 18.96 -7.63
C GLN A 548 14.84 17.96 -8.62
N THR A 549 14.38 18.02 -9.85
CA THR A 549 14.93 17.26 -10.97
C THR A 549 15.93 18.08 -11.74
N ALA A 550 16.91 17.43 -12.35
CA ALA A 550 17.85 18.04 -13.28
C ALA A 550 18.10 17.12 -14.47
N GLY A 551 18.40 17.71 -15.63
CA GLY A 551 18.43 17.03 -16.92
C GLY A 551 17.05 17.04 -17.59
N SER A 552 16.88 16.29 -18.67
CA SER A 552 15.63 16.12 -19.42
C SER A 552 14.70 15.15 -18.67
N SER A 553 14.30 15.50 -17.44
CA SER A 553 13.54 14.60 -16.58
C SER A 553 12.11 14.39 -17.07
N PRO A 554 11.67 13.14 -17.32
CA PRO A 554 10.27 12.82 -17.58
C PRO A 554 9.44 12.73 -16.29
N VAL A 555 10.09 12.80 -15.14
CA VAL A 555 9.44 12.72 -13.83
C VAL A 555 8.99 14.10 -13.38
N HIS A 556 7.69 14.26 -13.28
CA HIS A 556 7.07 15.49 -12.83
C HIS A 556 6.60 15.36 -11.38
N VAL A 557 7.34 16.02 -10.48
CA VAL A 557 7.02 16.08 -9.05
C VAL A 557 6.90 17.53 -8.60
N PRO A 558 6.07 17.83 -7.60
CA PRO A 558 6.03 19.18 -7.04
C PRO A 558 7.37 19.52 -6.35
N LEU A 559 7.83 20.76 -6.51
CA LEU A 559 9.03 21.23 -5.82
C LEU A 559 8.88 21.13 -4.30
N LEU A 560 7.71 21.47 -3.78
CA LEU A 560 7.41 21.47 -2.35
C LEU A 560 6.11 20.74 -2.06
N VAL A 561 6.19 19.79 -1.15
CA VAL A 561 5.04 19.18 -0.49
C VAL A 561 5.16 19.47 1.00
N SER A 562 4.16 20.12 1.57
CA SER A 562 4.09 20.45 2.99
C SER A 562 2.82 19.90 3.60
N THR A 563 2.93 19.14 4.68
CA THR A 563 1.79 18.68 5.47
C THR A 563 1.97 19.15 6.91
N ASN A 564 0.98 19.84 7.44
CA ASN A 564 1.01 20.42 8.77
C ASN A 564 -0.24 19.98 9.53
N GLN A 565 -0.07 19.56 10.76
CA GLN A 565 -1.15 19.20 11.65
C GLN A 565 -0.96 19.96 12.97
N LEU A 566 -1.88 20.85 13.28
CA LEU A 566 -1.96 21.51 14.58
C LEU A 566 -3.13 20.91 15.35
N GLY A 567 -2.85 20.31 16.50
CA GLY A 567 -3.88 19.60 17.22
C GLY A 567 -3.65 19.48 18.72
N TYR A 568 -4.74 19.26 19.40
CA TYR A 568 -4.84 18.91 20.80
C TYR A 568 -4.85 17.38 20.95
N ASP A 569 -4.05 16.85 21.88
CA ASP A 569 -4.04 15.43 22.27
C ASP A 569 -4.10 15.35 23.80
N GLY A 570 -5.25 14.98 24.37
CA GLY A 570 -5.40 14.94 25.82
C GLY A 570 -6.71 14.30 26.28
N SER A 571 -6.97 14.33 27.58
CA SER A 571 -8.13 13.67 28.17
C SER A 571 -9.34 14.61 28.43
N LEU A 572 -9.19 15.91 28.21
CA LEU A 572 -10.21 16.94 28.59
C LEU A 572 -10.75 16.79 30.03
N GLY A 573 -9.94 16.21 30.94
CA GLY A 573 -10.36 15.95 32.31
C GLY A 573 -11.07 14.61 32.56
N PHE A 574 -11.35 13.81 31.51
CA PHE A 574 -11.99 12.50 31.67
C PHE A 574 -10.94 11.40 31.84
N GLN A 575 -11.14 10.49 32.80
CA GLN A 575 -10.13 9.46 33.12
C GLN A 575 -9.88 8.43 32.02
N ASN A 576 -10.89 8.09 31.22
CA ASN A 576 -10.82 6.99 30.25
C ASN A 576 -11.02 7.45 28.79
N LEU A 577 -11.20 8.74 28.56
CA LEU A 577 -11.40 9.32 27.23
C LEU A 577 -10.12 10.05 26.83
N ILE A 578 -9.55 9.67 25.69
CA ILE A 578 -8.50 10.44 25.03
C ILE A 578 -9.12 11.09 23.80
N VAL A 579 -8.95 12.40 23.69
CA VAL A 579 -9.47 13.21 22.60
C VAL A 579 -8.30 13.79 21.83
N SER A 580 -8.37 13.69 20.50
CA SER A 580 -7.47 14.39 19.60
C SER A 580 -8.30 15.15 18.57
N PHE A 581 -8.13 16.45 18.52
CA PHE A 581 -8.80 17.29 17.53
C PHE A 581 -7.89 18.38 17.02
N GLY A 582 -8.12 18.83 15.80
CA GLY A 582 -7.30 19.86 15.21
C GLY A 582 -7.53 20.06 13.73
N THR A 583 -6.56 20.71 13.11
CA THR A 583 -6.56 21.06 11.69
C THR A 583 -5.35 20.41 11.01
N GLU A 584 -5.58 19.84 9.84
CA GLU A 584 -4.54 19.38 8.93
C GLU A 584 -4.53 20.28 7.70
N VAL A 585 -3.35 20.74 7.31
CA VAL A 585 -3.16 21.60 6.13
C VAL A 585 -2.13 20.94 5.22
N ARG A 586 -2.52 20.66 3.99
CA ARG A 586 -1.61 20.15 2.95
C ARG A 586 -1.43 21.20 1.87
N TYR A 587 -0.19 21.53 1.59
CA TYR A 587 0.19 22.40 0.49
C TYR A 587 1.08 21.65 -0.49
N VAL A 588 0.79 21.81 -1.78
CA VAL A 588 1.57 21.25 -2.89
C VAL A 588 1.86 22.39 -3.86
N SER A 589 3.11 22.63 -4.17
CA SER A 589 3.47 23.66 -5.15
C SER A 589 2.96 23.28 -6.55
N GLY A 590 2.60 24.27 -7.35
CA GLY A 590 2.17 24.05 -8.74
C GLY A 590 3.24 23.32 -9.55
N TYR A 591 2.86 22.34 -10.35
CA TYR A 591 3.75 21.54 -11.20
C TYR A 591 2.96 20.95 -12.39
N LYS A 592 3.68 20.45 -13.39
CA LYS A 592 3.10 19.78 -14.55
C LYS A 592 2.82 18.32 -14.18
N ALA A 593 1.69 18.08 -13.51
CA ALA A 593 1.35 16.73 -13.10
C ALA A 593 1.05 15.83 -14.30
N ASP A 594 1.42 14.55 -14.16
CA ASP A 594 1.13 13.56 -15.19
C ASP A 594 -0.38 13.41 -15.43
N GLY A 595 -0.74 13.21 -16.69
CA GLY A 595 -2.09 12.81 -17.07
C GLY A 595 -2.37 11.36 -16.73
N TYR A 596 -3.62 10.95 -16.70
CA TYR A 596 -4.01 9.56 -16.52
C TYR A 596 -4.68 9.02 -17.78
N ALA A 597 -4.28 7.82 -18.19
CA ALA A 597 -4.79 7.09 -19.33
C ALA A 597 -5.65 5.90 -18.87
N PRO A 598 -7.00 6.01 -18.91
CA PRO A 598 -7.91 4.98 -18.42
C PRO A 598 -7.69 3.59 -19.03
N LEU A 599 -7.54 3.53 -20.35
CA LEU A 599 -7.41 2.26 -21.06
C LEU A 599 -6.18 1.46 -20.64
N THR A 600 -5.03 2.13 -20.55
CA THR A 600 -3.75 1.49 -20.18
C THR A 600 -3.55 1.44 -18.66
N GLY A 601 -4.33 2.21 -17.90
CA GLY A 601 -4.24 2.29 -16.46
C GLY A 601 -2.94 2.89 -15.94
N HIS A 602 -2.30 3.77 -16.71
CA HIS A 602 -1.03 4.38 -16.35
C HIS A 602 -1.12 5.90 -16.28
N PHE A 603 -0.29 6.48 -15.44
CA PHE A 603 0.01 7.90 -15.53
C PHE A 603 1.03 8.13 -16.64
N PHE A 604 0.81 9.17 -17.45
CA PHE A 604 1.70 9.53 -18.56
C PHE A 604 2.20 10.97 -18.40
N THR A 605 3.43 11.17 -18.80
CA THR A 605 4.09 12.47 -18.77
C THR A 605 3.47 13.42 -19.79
N GLN A 606 3.14 14.64 -19.36
CA GLN A 606 2.65 15.71 -20.20
C GLN A 606 3.32 17.05 -19.84
N SER A 607 3.49 17.94 -20.80
CA SER A 607 4.13 19.25 -20.61
C SER A 607 3.21 20.45 -20.80
N ASP A 608 1.97 20.21 -21.23
CA ASP A 608 1.07 21.27 -21.69
C ASP A 608 0.33 21.96 -20.54
N THR A 609 -0.03 21.20 -19.50
CA THR A 609 -0.88 21.69 -18.43
C THR A 609 -0.14 21.69 -17.09
N THR A 610 -0.02 22.87 -16.50
CA THR A 610 0.42 23.00 -15.08
C THR A 610 -0.81 22.86 -14.19
N ILE A 611 -0.73 21.96 -13.23
CA ILE A 611 -1.76 21.80 -12.20
C ILE A 611 -1.78 23.06 -11.34
N ARG A 612 -2.95 23.66 -11.29
CA ARG A 612 -3.20 24.85 -10.51
C ARG A 612 -3.63 24.41 -9.11
N GLN A 613 -2.88 24.83 -8.12
CA GLN A 613 -3.27 24.76 -6.71
C GLN A 613 -3.77 26.14 -6.30
N HIS A 614 -5.06 26.28 -6.01
CA HIS A 614 -5.63 27.56 -5.60
C HIS A 614 -5.35 27.85 -4.13
N LEU A 615 -5.65 26.88 -3.28
CA LEU A 615 -5.53 26.97 -1.83
C LEU A 615 -4.96 25.66 -1.29
N PRO A 616 -4.26 25.70 -0.14
CA PRO A 616 -3.92 24.49 0.58
C PRO A 616 -5.19 23.68 0.91
N ASP A 617 -5.11 22.36 0.83
CA ASP A 617 -6.19 21.50 1.33
C ASP A 617 -6.26 21.60 2.84
N ILE A 618 -7.45 21.89 3.37
CA ILE A 618 -7.68 22.08 4.79
C ILE A 618 -8.66 21.03 5.28
N ASN A 619 -8.27 20.28 6.30
CA ASN A 619 -9.10 19.26 6.93
C ASN A 619 -9.24 19.54 8.43
N LEU A 620 -10.41 19.26 8.98
CA LEU A 620 -10.64 19.20 10.41
C LEU A 620 -10.83 17.77 10.86
N TYR A 621 -10.35 17.43 12.02
CA TYR A 621 -10.52 16.11 12.59
C TYR A 621 -10.86 16.16 14.07
N LEU A 622 -11.64 15.17 14.49
CA LEU A 622 -11.93 14.85 15.88
C LEU A 622 -11.85 13.33 16.04
N HIS A 623 -10.91 12.88 16.83
CA HIS A 623 -10.71 11.48 17.15
C HIS A 623 -10.93 11.26 18.64
N LEU A 624 -11.67 10.24 19.00
CA LEU A 624 -12.04 9.90 20.35
C LEU A 624 -11.61 8.47 20.65
N ARG A 625 -10.88 8.22 21.72
CA ARG A 625 -10.53 6.86 22.13
C ARG A 625 -10.96 6.58 23.56
N ILE A 626 -11.74 5.51 23.71
CA ILE A 626 -12.13 4.93 24.98
C ILE A 626 -11.62 3.50 25.02
N ARG A 627 -10.56 3.25 25.78
CA ARG A 627 -9.89 1.95 25.84
C ARG A 627 -9.43 1.48 24.44
N SER A 628 -10.03 0.38 23.91
CA SER A 628 -9.72 -0.17 22.58
C SER A 628 -10.66 0.32 21.48
N PHE A 629 -11.68 1.10 21.81
CA PHE A 629 -12.60 1.71 20.86
C PHE A 629 -12.08 3.10 20.47
N THR A 630 -11.90 3.33 19.17
CA THR A 630 -11.53 4.64 18.61
C THR A 630 -12.58 5.07 17.61
N ALA A 631 -13.12 6.27 17.77
CA ALA A 631 -14.05 6.89 16.82
C ALA A 631 -13.37 8.05 16.10
N TYR A 632 -13.73 8.24 14.84
CA TYR A 632 -13.19 9.28 13.96
C TYR A 632 -14.33 10.09 13.33
N VAL A 633 -14.18 11.40 13.36
CA VAL A 633 -15.00 12.36 12.61
C VAL A 633 -14.04 13.27 11.87
N ARG A 634 -14.18 13.35 10.56
CA ARG A 634 -13.30 14.16 9.72
C ARG A 634 -14.14 14.97 8.73
N MET A 635 -13.69 16.19 8.49
CA MET A 635 -14.20 17.09 7.47
C MET A 635 -13.03 17.47 6.58
N GLU A 636 -13.08 17.10 5.30
CA GLU A 636 -11.96 17.26 4.38
C GLU A 636 -12.31 18.23 3.26
N ASN A 637 -11.29 18.88 2.69
CA ASN A 637 -11.38 19.85 1.60
C ASN A 637 -12.23 21.09 1.92
N LEU A 638 -12.06 21.65 3.15
CA LEU A 638 -12.77 22.90 3.55
C LEU A 638 -12.41 24.09 2.67
N ASN A 639 -11.23 24.06 2.00
CA ASN A 639 -10.84 25.08 1.01
C ASN A 639 -11.82 25.22 -0.14
N THR A 640 -12.68 24.21 -0.40
CA THR A 640 -13.70 24.23 -1.47
C THR A 640 -15.03 24.88 -1.03
N MET A 641 -15.14 25.32 0.23
CA MET A 641 -16.33 25.98 0.75
C MET A 641 -16.38 27.43 0.27
N ALA A 642 -17.47 27.82 -0.37
CA ALA A 642 -17.76 29.20 -0.75
C ALA A 642 -18.97 29.71 0.01
N PHE A 643 -18.76 30.51 1.06
CA PHE A 643 -19.85 31.03 1.91
C PHE A 643 -20.84 31.93 1.17
N LYS A 644 -20.43 32.56 0.06
CA LYS A 644 -21.30 33.40 -0.75
C LYS A 644 -22.30 32.62 -1.61
N ASN A 645 -21.95 31.40 -2.02
CA ASN A 645 -22.70 30.60 -2.99
C ASN A 645 -23.18 29.26 -2.37
N GLY A 646 -23.19 29.15 -1.05
CA GLY A 646 -23.52 27.92 -0.32
C GLY A 646 -22.34 26.99 -0.15
N PHE A 647 -22.59 25.78 0.33
CA PHE A 647 -21.58 24.73 0.48
C PHE A 647 -21.28 24.11 -0.89
N GLY A 648 -20.41 24.78 -1.66
CA GLY A 648 -20.08 24.42 -3.03
C GLY A 648 -18.73 23.69 -3.14
N TRP A 649 -18.37 23.42 -4.35
CA TRP A 649 -17.10 22.80 -4.75
C TRP A 649 -16.22 23.78 -5.53
N TYR A 650 -16.31 25.05 -5.23
CA TYR A 650 -15.50 26.09 -5.84
C TYR A 650 -14.04 25.97 -5.41
N ASN A 651 -13.13 26.39 -6.27
CA ASN A 651 -11.69 26.34 -6.00
C ASN A 651 -11.16 24.92 -5.74
N ASN A 652 -11.68 23.92 -6.42
CA ASN A 652 -11.14 22.58 -6.34
C ASN A 652 -9.71 22.55 -6.88
N ASN A 653 -8.82 21.90 -6.14
CA ASN A 653 -7.49 21.56 -6.64
C ASN A 653 -7.60 20.45 -7.69
N PHE A 654 -6.64 20.37 -8.60
CA PHE A 654 -6.54 19.27 -9.55
C PHE A 654 -5.41 18.32 -9.15
N VAL A 655 -5.62 17.03 -9.35
CA VAL A 655 -4.63 15.98 -9.08
C VAL A 655 -3.94 15.50 -10.36
N ALA A 656 -4.63 15.59 -11.48
CA ALA A 656 -4.14 15.38 -12.83
C ALA A 656 -4.91 16.31 -13.81
N PRO A 657 -4.43 16.55 -15.01
CA PRO A 657 -5.18 17.33 -16.01
C PRO A 657 -6.60 16.79 -16.17
N SER A 658 -7.58 17.66 -16.01
CA SER A 658 -9.03 17.35 -16.06
C SER A 658 -9.58 16.47 -14.91
N TYR A 659 -8.77 16.12 -13.91
CA TYR A 659 -9.21 15.38 -12.73
C TYR A 659 -9.15 16.26 -11.49
N PRO A 660 -10.27 16.90 -11.12
CA PRO A 660 -10.36 17.72 -9.93
C PRO A 660 -10.44 16.85 -8.66
N SER A 661 -9.95 17.37 -7.56
CA SER A 661 -10.23 16.81 -6.23
C SER A 661 -11.72 16.92 -5.92
N PRO A 662 -12.30 16.02 -5.14
CA PRO A 662 -13.68 16.15 -4.69
C PRO A 662 -13.85 17.43 -3.85
N GLY A 663 -15.08 17.95 -3.75
CA GLY A 663 -15.42 19.04 -2.87
C GLY A 663 -15.37 18.61 -1.38
N LEU A 664 -16.11 19.32 -0.54
CA LEU A 664 -16.22 19.01 0.88
C LEU A 664 -16.65 17.55 1.12
N LEU A 665 -15.88 16.83 1.91
CA LEU A 665 -16.18 15.46 2.32
C LEU A 665 -16.31 15.36 3.85
N LEU A 666 -17.32 14.63 4.27
CA LEU A 666 -17.50 14.22 5.67
C LEU A 666 -17.22 12.72 5.77
N LYS A 667 -16.42 12.34 6.77
CA LYS A 667 -16.11 10.95 7.09
C LYS A 667 -16.31 10.73 8.59
N PHE A 668 -16.97 9.64 8.96
CA PHE A 668 -17.11 9.21 10.34
C PHE A 668 -17.06 7.69 10.41
N GLY A 669 -16.42 7.20 11.48
CA GLY A 669 -16.24 5.78 11.66
C GLY A 669 -15.65 5.41 12.98
N PHE A 670 -15.39 4.12 13.14
CA PHE A 670 -14.76 3.61 14.34
C PHE A 670 -13.86 2.41 14.04
N PHE A 671 -12.93 2.18 14.94
CA PHE A 671 -12.18 0.94 15.05
C PHE A 671 -12.28 0.42 16.47
N TRP A 672 -12.60 -0.84 16.61
CA TRP A 672 -12.81 -1.48 17.88
C TRP A 672 -12.11 -2.84 17.94
N GLY A 673 -11.08 -2.93 18.82
CA GLY A 673 -10.39 -4.17 19.11
C GLY A 673 -10.92 -4.79 20.41
N PHE A 674 -11.29 -6.06 20.40
CA PHE A 674 -11.79 -6.77 21.58
C PHE A 674 -11.26 -8.19 21.64
N VAL A 675 -11.22 -8.72 22.85
CA VAL A 675 -10.79 -10.07 23.18
C VAL A 675 -12.01 -10.86 23.61
N ASN A 676 -12.24 -12.00 22.98
CA ASN A 676 -13.37 -12.90 23.26
C ASN A 676 -13.01 -13.94 24.33
#